data_017b237a07d2009bf7312819e5259f54
#
_entry.id   017b237a07d2009bf7312819e5259f54
#
_cell.length_a   1.000
_cell.length_b   1.000
_cell.length_c   1.000
_cell.angle_alpha   90.00
_cell.angle_beta   90.00
_cell.angle_gamma   90.00
#
_symmetry.space_group_name_H-M   'P 1'
#
loop_
_entity.id
_entity.type
_entity.pdbx_description
1 polymer ?
#
loop_
_entity_poly.entity_id
_entity_poly.type
_entity_poly.pdbx_seq_one_letter_code
_entity_poly.pdbx_strand_id
1 'polypeptide(L)'
;MFPEIRFTGELRPSQRDVATIAQEQLAAGNRRLHIVAPPGSGKTIVGLYLWSQLVQAPALVLSPNSAIQAQWVARMNLFQRTDGKELAESISTSTKSPGLLTSLTYQSVTLPARATETLDRRARELWIHTLLSDDEAANRPEAEVWIDDLQNNNTEYFESRLSKYRKKVRDDDILSGQAMSQLHDSSLDTLTRIRDVGVGLLILDECHHLMGHWGRVLSEVGEYLSDPVVLGLTATPPERAGHLIADTQRYDKFFGQIDYQIPVPAIVKDGYLAPYQDLAYFVQPTDKELKFIADVDEQFTALMEEMCRPRREHRSADDSDRANASEPERESILEWLWRLLRDASGSSDQWSKFYNREPDFAATAVHFLDSRLGQLPDGVPPIAPDACDTAVSGQLTTLMDRYTRHCLRRSPHQADHELAKQATQRLRMLGVQITETGSRRCASPVSRLIAYTKSKTEALVPILHAEQKNLGSRMRAVVIADYEKTSAIADSVKHLLSDEAGGAMAAFRSILGDASTNELDPVLLTGSSVLVDADLASVFLDAAHTWLQKESINVQLSSQRSDNFCVVKGRGTHWCPRVYVELITELFQRGVTRCLVGTRGLLGEGWDADTINVLVDLSTFTTSTTVNQLRGRSIRLNPRAPKKLANNWDVVCIAPEFSKGLDDYHRFIRKHKTVFGICDDGAIEKGVGHVHAAFTDLKPELLENNIADLNAEMLKRSESRARVYDQWKIGQPYSASPIRCVEIRDQVGPNGFGWPPFETQTTPWNQNTLVLAFGHAIRAALHETRQIQQGTVRTTNRDGGFARVFLDDTSPEDSATFAAALSQAIGPIGESRYVIPRSVDDLTIPSWTNWIPKVIGRFFHKKERRQPTLHGVPESLGRKRELVDVYQKWWNTHVSPGEAVFAKNSQGEKMIQDAITTQRLPNATVHEKEIFI
;
A
#
# COMPACT_ATOMS: atom_id res chain seq x y z
N MET A 1 -15.76 -6.84 -45.19
CA MET A 1 -14.56 -7.67 -44.93
C MET A 1 -13.56 -6.80 -44.19
N PHE A 2 -12.93 -7.32 -43.11
CA PHE A 2 -11.90 -6.58 -42.34
C PHE A 2 -10.67 -6.36 -43.23
N PRO A 3 -10.07 -5.16 -43.31
CA PRO A 3 -8.90 -4.92 -44.12
C PRO A 3 -7.67 -5.66 -43.56
N GLU A 4 -6.78 -6.10 -44.42
CA GLU A 4 -5.53 -6.66 -43.98
C GLU A 4 -4.63 -5.55 -43.41
N ILE A 5 -4.24 -5.68 -42.12
CA ILE A 5 -3.42 -4.72 -41.39
C ILE A 5 -2.14 -5.41 -40.97
N ARG A 6 -0.99 -4.84 -41.29
CA ARG A 6 0.31 -5.37 -40.95
C ARG A 6 0.93 -4.57 -39.80
N PHE A 7 1.46 -5.26 -38.80
CA PHE A 7 2.31 -4.67 -37.76
C PHE A 7 3.74 -4.48 -38.29
N THR A 8 4.27 -3.27 -38.21
CA THR A 8 5.59 -2.91 -38.78
C THR A 8 6.74 -3.01 -37.80
N GLY A 9 6.44 -3.21 -36.49
CA GLY A 9 7.42 -3.38 -35.42
C GLY A 9 7.71 -4.83 -35.11
N GLU A 10 8.48 -5.05 -34.03
CA GLU A 10 8.73 -6.35 -33.44
C GLU A 10 8.10 -6.45 -32.06
N LEU A 11 7.43 -7.58 -31.78
CA LEU A 11 6.90 -7.85 -30.44
C LEU A 11 8.05 -8.17 -29.48
N ARG A 12 8.00 -7.57 -28.31
CA ARG A 12 8.86 -7.92 -27.16
C ARG A 12 8.56 -9.36 -26.70
N PRO A 13 9.47 -10.04 -25.96
CA PRO A 13 9.21 -11.38 -25.47
C PRO A 13 7.87 -11.53 -24.76
N SER A 14 7.59 -10.69 -23.76
CA SER A 14 6.32 -10.69 -23.03
C SER A 14 5.09 -10.42 -23.90
N GLN A 15 5.22 -9.61 -24.96
CA GLN A 15 4.13 -9.37 -25.91
C GLN A 15 3.86 -10.57 -26.80
N ARG A 16 4.90 -11.32 -27.16
CA ARG A 16 4.78 -12.58 -27.91
C ARG A 16 4.10 -13.65 -27.06
N ASP A 17 4.46 -13.76 -25.79
CA ASP A 17 3.81 -14.68 -24.85
C ASP A 17 2.31 -14.40 -24.75
N VAL A 18 1.92 -13.13 -24.58
CA VAL A 18 0.50 -12.74 -24.56
C VAL A 18 -0.20 -13.06 -25.86
N ALA A 19 0.44 -12.81 -27.02
CA ALA A 19 -0.14 -13.11 -28.33
C ALA A 19 -0.37 -14.62 -28.49
N THR A 20 0.58 -15.45 -28.05
CA THR A 20 0.46 -16.92 -28.09
C THR A 20 -0.68 -17.39 -27.18
N ILE A 21 -0.72 -16.94 -25.93
CA ILE A 21 -1.78 -17.28 -24.98
C ILE A 21 -3.14 -16.85 -25.52
N ALA A 22 -3.25 -15.63 -26.06
CA ALA A 22 -4.49 -15.15 -26.64
C ALA A 22 -4.95 -16.00 -27.83
N GLN A 23 -4.03 -16.43 -28.69
CA GLN A 23 -4.32 -17.33 -29.81
C GLN A 23 -4.85 -18.69 -29.34
N GLU A 24 -4.22 -19.27 -28.32
CA GLU A 24 -4.65 -20.54 -27.71
C GLU A 24 -6.03 -20.43 -27.06
N GLN A 25 -6.26 -19.38 -26.28
CA GLN A 25 -7.53 -19.13 -25.60
C GLN A 25 -8.68 -18.92 -26.62
N LEU A 26 -8.45 -18.12 -27.65
CA LEU A 26 -9.44 -17.89 -28.71
C LEU A 26 -9.74 -19.17 -29.50
N ALA A 27 -8.71 -19.98 -29.79
CA ALA A 27 -8.87 -21.29 -30.45
C ALA A 27 -9.66 -22.29 -29.58
N ALA A 28 -9.52 -22.21 -28.24
CA ALA A 28 -10.31 -22.99 -27.29
C ALA A 28 -11.75 -22.49 -27.13
N GLY A 29 -12.13 -21.39 -27.78
CA GLY A 29 -13.46 -20.78 -27.70
C GLY A 29 -13.65 -19.78 -26.56
N ASN A 30 -12.60 -19.49 -25.81
CA ASN A 30 -12.64 -18.47 -24.75
C ASN A 30 -12.70 -17.07 -25.37
N ARG A 31 -13.65 -16.26 -24.92
CA ARG A 31 -13.87 -14.90 -25.43
C ARG A 31 -13.50 -13.83 -24.40
N ARG A 32 -12.84 -14.21 -23.32
CA ARG A 32 -12.41 -13.33 -22.24
C ARG A 32 -10.91 -13.50 -22.03
N LEU A 33 -10.18 -12.40 -22.07
CA LEU A 33 -8.73 -12.34 -21.89
C LEU A 33 -8.40 -11.29 -20.85
N HIS A 34 -7.66 -11.66 -19.82
CA HIS A 34 -7.28 -10.78 -18.71
C HIS A 34 -5.76 -10.72 -18.56
N ILE A 35 -5.17 -9.57 -18.92
CA ILE A 35 -3.73 -9.37 -18.98
C ILE A 35 -3.29 -8.33 -17.94
N VAL A 36 -2.36 -8.72 -17.08
CA VAL A 36 -1.76 -7.84 -16.07
C VAL A 36 -0.31 -7.58 -16.45
N ALA A 37 -0.01 -6.34 -16.83
CA ALA A 37 1.33 -5.95 -17.24
C ALA A 37 1.61 -4.49 -16.85
N PRO A 38 2.79 -4.16 -16.28
CA PRO A 38 3.09 -2.85 -15.72
C PRO A 38 3.08 -1.72 -16.76
N PRO A 39 3.05 -0.44 -16.32
CA PRO A 39 3.20 0.69 -17.22
C PRO A 39 4.52 0.59 -18.00
N GLY A 40 4.48 0.90 -19.30
CA GLY A 40 5.66 0.80 -20.17
C GLY A 40 5.92 -0.59 -20.77
N SER A 41 5.18 -1.63 -20.38
CA SER A 41 5.27 -2.98 -21.00
C SER A 41 4.78 -3.02 -22.45
N GLY A 42 4.02 -2.01 -22.89
CA GLY A 42 3.47 -1.94 -24.24
C GLY A 42 2.11 -2.62 -24.40
N LYS A 43 1.25 -2.59 -23.36
CA LYS A 43 -0.15 -3.10 -23.38
C LYS A 43 -0.94 -2.64 -24.60
N THR A 44 -0.82 -1.35 -24.95
CA THR A 44 -1.50 -0.78 -26.13
C THR A 44 -1.10 -1.48 -27.42
N ILE A 45 0.19 -1.79 -27.61
CA ILE A 45 0.67 -2.52 -28.79
C ILE A 45 0.10 -3.94 -28.82
N VAL A 46 0.06 -4.62 -27.68
CA VAL A 46 -0.56 -5.95 -27.58
C VAL A 46 -2.03 -5.88 -27.96
N GLY A 47 -2.81 -4.94 -27.44
CA GLY A 47 -4.22 -4.80 -27.77
C GLY A 47 -4.45 -4.53 -29.25
N LEU A 48 -3.67 -3.66 -29.87
CA LEU A 48 -3.71 -3.39 -31.30
C LEU A 48 -3.25 -4.58 -32.16
N TYR A 49 -2.27 -5.33 -31.69
CA TYR A 49 -1.82 -6.56 -32.35
C TYR A 49 -2.90 -7.64 -32.34
N LEU A 50 -3.52 -7.88 -31.17
CA LEU A 50 -4.64 -8.83 -31.05
C LEU A 50 -5.82 -8.42 -31.94
N TRP A 51 -6.16 -7.13 -31.97
CA TRP A 51 -7.19 -6.59 -32.85
C TRP A 51 -6.90 -6.88 -34.32
N SER A 52 -5.71 -6.52 -34.81
CA SER A 52 -5.36 -6.54 -36.22
C SER A 52 -5.00 -7.91 -36.75
N GLN A 53 -4.39 -8.79 -35.92
CA GLN A 53 -3.85 -10.09 -36.35
C GLN A 53 -4.74 -11.27 -35.95
N LEU A 54 -5.42 -11.22 -34.80
CA LEU A 54 -6.14 -12.37 -34.29
C LEU A 54 -7.67 -12.22 -34.42
N VAL A 55 -8.26 -11.10 -33.94
CA VAL A 55 -9.72 -10.95 -33.94
C VAL A 55 -10.25 -10.46 -35.27
N GLN A 56 -9.58 -9.54 -35.92
CA GLN A 56 -9.89 -9.03 -37.28
C GLN A 56 -11.34 -8.60 -37.46
N ALA A 57 -11.87 -7.84 -36.48
CA ALA A 57 -13.23 -7.30 -36.49
C ALA A 57 -13.24 -5.85 -35.98
N PRO A 58 -14.30 -5.06 -36.22
CA PRO A 58 -14.43 -3.74 -35.61
C PRO A 58 -14.24 -3.79 -34.10
N ALA A 59 -13.51 -2.82 -33.54
CA ALA A 59 -13.16 -2.80 -32.14
C ALA A 59 -13.59 -1.52 -31.43
N LEU A 60 -14.02 -1.68 -30.15
CA LEU A 60 -14.21 -0.60 -29.21
C LEU A 60 -13.14 -0.65 -28.13
N VAL A 61 -12.40 0.44 -27.97
CA VAL A 61 -11.45 0.64 -26.87
C VAL A 61 -12.07 1.60 -25.87
N LEU A 62 -12.13 1.20 -24.60
CA LEU A 62 -12.60 2.06 -23.53
C LEU A 62 -11.44 2.35 -22.55
N SER A 63 -11.25 3.62 -22.24
CA SER A 63 -10.16 4.13 -21.41
C SER A 63 -10.71 5.01 -20.27
N PRO A 64 -10.01 5.12 -19.13
CA PRO A 64 -10.50 5.91 -18.00
C PRO A 64 -10.50 7.43 -18.25
N ASN A 65 -9.65 7.91 -19.15
CA ASN A 65 -9.53 9.33 -19.47
C ASN A 65 -9.13 9.59 -20.94
N SER A 66 -9.23 10.84 -21.37
CA SER A 66 -8.93 11.26 -22.74
C SER A 66 -7.43 11.18 -23.10
N ALA A 67 -6.53 11.27 -22.13
CA ALA A 67 -5.09 11.17 -22.39
C ALA A 67 -4.70 9.73 -22.82
N ILE A 68 -5.22 8.73 -22.11
CA ILE A 68 -5.03 7.32 -22.47
C ILE A 68 -5.76 7.00 -23.80
N GLN A 69 -6.97 7.53 -23.99
CA GLN A 69 -7.68 7.43 -25.27
C GLN A 69 -6.81 7.90 -26.44
N ALA A 70 -6.13 9.05 -26.31
CA ALA A 70 -5.26 9.58 -27.36
C ALA A 70 -4.01 8.70 -27.62
N GLN A 71 -3.48 8.02 -26.60
CA GLN A 71 -2.34 7.10 -26.77
C GLN A 71 -2.67 5.91 -27.68
N TRP A 72 -3.90 5.40 -27.63
CA TRP A 72 -4.35 4.32 -28.49
C TRP A 72 -4.28 4.75 -29.96
N VAL A 73 -4.76 5.95 -30.27
CA VAL A 73 -4.70 6.51 -31.61
C VAL A 73 -3.25 6.77 -32.06
N ALA A 74 -2.42 7.35 -31.20
CA ALA A 74 -1.03 7.66 -31.55
C ALA A 74 -0.17 6.42 -31.87
N ARG A 75 -0.45 5.27 -31.25
CA ARG A 75 0.27 4.01 -31.50
C ARG A 75 -0.11 3.32 -32.80
N MET A 76 -1.14 3.76 -33.50
CA MET A 76 -1.53 3.21 -34.79
C MET A 76 -0.50 3.45 -35.90
N ASN A 77 0.42 4.38 -35.72
CA ASN A 77 1.53 4.62 -36.66
C ASN A 77 2.44 3.39 -36.87
N LEU A 78 2.39 2.39 -35.97
CA LEU A 78 3.11 1.11 -36.08
C LEU A 78 2.33 0.05 -36.88
N PHE A 79 1.16 0.39 -37.40
CA PHE A 79 0.30 -0.51 -38.17
C PHE A 79 -0.03 0.12 -39.51
N GLN A 80 -0.02 -0.70 -40.58
CA GLN A 80 -0.25 -0.23 -41.93
C GLN A 80 -1.25 -1.14 -42.65
N ARG A 81 -2.15 -0.54 -43.43
CA ARG A 81 -3.03 -1.30 -44.34
C ARG A 81 -2.26 -1.73 -45.60
N THR A 82 -2.52 -2.95 -46.03
CA THR A 82 -1.88 -3.49 -47.28
C THR A 82 -2.54 -2.95 -48.54
N ASP A 83 -3.74 -2.39 -48.45
CA ASP A 83 -4.47 -1.83 -49.59
C ASP A 83 -4.12 -0.35 -49.94
N GLY A 84 -3.07 0.19 -49.26
CA GLY A 84 -2.53 1.51 -49.53
C GLY A 84 -3.37 2.69 -49.00
N LYS A 85 -4.47 2.44 -48.27
CA LYS A 85 -5.25 3.49 -47.59
C LYS A 85 -4.64 3.83 -46.26
N GLU A 86 -4.76 5.07 -45.83
CA GLU A 86 -4.31 5.46 -44.52
C GLU A 86 -5.20 4.81 -43.43
N LEU A 87 -4.55 4.14 -42.45
CA LEU A 87 -5.26 3.50 -41.35
C LEU A 87 -5.97 4.54 -40.46
N ALA A 88 -5.39 5.75 -40.35
CA ALA A 88 -5.94 6.85 -39.58
C ALA A 88 -7.40 7.23 -39.97
N GLU A 89 -7.76 7.10 -41.24
CA GLU A 89 -9.14 7.36 -41.72
C GLU A 89 -10.17 6.36 -41.20
N SER A 90 -9.70 5.20 -40.71
CA SER A 90 -10.54 4.12 -40.19
C SER A 90 -10.72 4.18 -38.67
N ILE A 91 -10.11 5.16 -38.00
CA ILE A 91 -10.08 5.30 -36.55
C ILE A 91 -10.98 6.45 -36.12
N SER A 92 -11.73 6.28 -35.05
CA SER A 92 -12.61 7.30 -34.51
C SER A 92 -12.42 7.49 -33.01
N THR A 93 -12.47 8.74 -32.56
CA THR A 93 -12.64 9.13 -31.17
C THR A 93 -14.00 9.78 -30.92
N SER A 94 -14.88 9.76 -31.92
CA SER A 94 -16.20 10.40 -31.89
C SER A 94 -17.30 9.41 -31.53
N THR A 95 -18.15 9.78 -30.59
CA THR A 95 -19.37 9.04 -30.25
C THR A 95 -20.44 9.05 -31.36
N LYS A 96 -20.30 9.98 -32.33
CA LYS A 96 -21.28 10.16 -33.41
C LYS A 96 -20.95 9.35 -34.66
N SER A 97 -19.67 9.04 -34.88
CA SER A 97 -19.20 8.35 -36.10
C SER A 97 -18.18 7.26 -35.71
N PRO A 98 -18.63 6.10 -35.25
CA PRO A 98 -17.73 4.98 -34.97
C PRO A 98 -16.97 4.53 -36.21
N GLY A 99 -15.69 4.16 -36.06
CA GLY A 99 -14.82 3.65 -37.11
C GLY A 99 -14.51 2.16 -36.96
N LEU A 100 -13.55 1.67 -37.74
CA LEU A 100 -13.07 0.29 -37.64
C LEU A 100 -12.45 0.02 -36.27
N LEU A 101 -11.76 1.01 -35.69
CA LEU A 101 -11.41 1.07 -34.29
C LEU A 101 -11.95 2.36 -33.69
N THR A 102 -12.77 2.26 -32.66
CA THR A 102 -13.34 3.40 -31.95
C THR A 102 -12.73 3.46 -30.56
N SER A 103 -12.05 4.54 -30.25
CA SER A 103 -11.47 4.76 -28.91
C SER A 103 -12.26 5.83 -28.15
N LEU A 104 -12.88 5.46 -27.03
CA LEU A 104 -13.71 6.32 -26.18
C LEU A 104 -13.28 6.24 -24.73
N THR A 105 -13.84 7.13 -23.90
CA THR A 105 -13.72 7.03 -22.46
C THR A 105 -14.86 6.19 -21.87
N TYR A 106 -14.65 5.57 -20.71
CA TYR A 106 -15.71 4.85 -19.98
C TYR A 106 -16.94 5.72 -19.78
N GLN A 107 -16.74 6.99 -19.43
CA GLN A 107 -17.84 7.95 -19.20
C GLN A 107 -18.73 8.15 -20.43
N SER A 108 -18.17 8.06 -21.64
CA SER A 108 -18.92 8.26 -22.87
C SER A 108 -20.06 7.24 -23.07
N VAL A 109 -19.91 6.05 -22.49
CA VAL A 109 -20.87 4.93 -22.63
C VAL A 109 -21.56 4.56 -21.32
N THR A 110 -21.20 5.18 -20.20
CA THR A 110 -21.73 4.84 -18.86
C THR A 110 -22.29 6.04 -18.10
N LEU A 111 -22.58 7.15 -18.79
CA LEU A 111 -23.15 8.34 -18.16
C LEU A 111 -24.53 8.01 -17.60
N PRO A 112 -24.77 8.22 -16.28
CA PRO A 112 -26.06 7.92 -15.69
C PRO A 112 -27.15 8.94 -16.11
N ALA A 113 -28.37 8.49 -16.16
CA ALA A 113 -29.53 9.35 -16.36
C ALA A 113 -29.65 10.43 -15.28
N ARG A 114 -30.32 11.55 -15.59
CA ARG A 114 -30.58 12.61 -14.61
C ARG A 114 -31.41 12.09 -13.44
N ALA A 115 -31.32 12.74 -12.30
CA ALA A 115 -32.17 12.42 -11.15
C ALA A 115 -33.65 12.75 -11.48
N THR A 116 -34.53 11.85 -11.06
CA THR A 116 -36.00 12.01 -11.22
C THR A 116 -36.65 12.05 -9.84
N GLU A 117 -37.86 12.62 -9.72
CA GLU A 117 -38.62 12.63 -8.46
C GLU A 117 -38.84 11.22 -7.90
N THR A 118 -39.02 10.23 -8.78
CA THR A 118 -39.16 8.82 -8.38
C THR A 118 -37.87 8.29 -7.72
N LEU A 119 -36.70 8.63 -8.29
CA LEU A 119 -35.42 8.26 -7.73
C LEU A 119 -35.19 8.91 -6.34
N ASP A 120 -35.59 10.19 -6.22
CA ASP A 120 -35.46 10.94 -4.96
C ASP A 120 -36.34 10.35 -3.86
N ARG A 121 -37.57 9.99 -4.19
CA ARG A 121 -38.47 9.30 -3.26
C ARG A 121 -37.89 7.95 -2.81
N ARG A 122 -37.43 7.12 -3.73
CA ARG A 122 -36.79 5.83 -3.38
C ARG A 122 -35.53 5.99 -2.55
N ALA A 123 -34.72 7.00 -2.86
CA ALA A 123 -33.51 7.32 -2.10
C ALA A 123 -33.85 7.74 -0.67
N ARG A 124 -34.89 8.56 -0.49
CA ARG A 124 -35.39 8.97 0.82
C ARG A 124 -35.96 7.78 1.62
N GLU A 125 -36.74 6.90 0.99
CA GLU A 125 -37.24 5.68 1.62
C GLU A 125 -36.11 4.76 2.09
N LEU A 126 -35.09 4.57 1.26
CA LEU A 126 -33.90 3.79 1.63
C LEU A 126 -33.15 4.44 2.81
N TRP A 127 -33.10 5.77 2.86
CA TRP A 127 -32.48 6.48 3.98
C TRP A 127 -33.26 6.27 5.27
N ILE A 128 -34.59 6.42 5.23
CA ILE A 128 -35.47 6.13 6.39
C ILE A 128 -35.28 4.69 6.87
N HIS A 129 -35.30 3.73 5.93
CA HIS A 129 -35.08 2.32 6.26
C HIS A 129 -33.73 2.09 6.95
N THR A 130 -32.68 2.76 6.48
CA THR A 130 -31.33 2.65 7.07
C THR A 130 -31.30 3.20 8.49
N LEU A 131 -31.94 4.36 8.75
CA LEU A 131 -32.04 4.93 10.10
C LEU A 131 -32.75 3.99 11.09
N LEU A 132 -33.78 3.28 10.61
CA LEU A 132 -34.52 2.32 11.43
C LEU A 132 -33.71 1.02 11.65
N SER A 133 -33.03 0.50 10.62
CA SER A 133 -32.28 -0.75 10.71
C SER A 133 -31.02 -0.63 11.57
N ASP A 134 -30.47 0.57 11.63
CA ASP A 134 -29.25 0.86 12.40
C ASP A 134 -29.56 1.34 13.84
N ASP A 135 -30.86 1.28 14.27
CA ASP A 135 -31.35 1.75 15.58
C ASP A 135 -31.01 3.23 15.88
N GLU A 136 -30.82 4.05 14.83
CA GLU A 136 -30.54 5.49 14.97
C GLU A 136 -31.82 6.32 15.13
N ALA A 137 -32.95 5.84 14.60
CA ALA A 137 -34.29 6.37 14.88
C ALA A 137 -35.16 5.26 15.46
N ALA A 138 -35.97 5.59 16.49
CA ALA A 138 -36.84 4.63 17.16
C ALA A 138 -38.06 4.22 16.32
N ASN A 139 -38.49 5.09 15.41
CA ASN A 139 -39.63 4.85 14.52
C ASN A 139 -39.58 5.73 13.28
N ARG A 140 -40.42 5.39 12.29
CA ARG A 140 -40.47 6.10 10.98
C ARG A 140 -40.76 7.61 11.14
N PRO A 141 -41.72 8.09 11.93
CA PRO A 141 -41.96 9.52 12.10
C PRO A 141 -40.74 10.28 12.62
N GLU A 142 -39.96 9.71 13.53
CA GLU A 142 -38.72 10.32 14.02
C GLU A 142 -37.67 10.43 12.90
N ALA A 143 -37.49 9.38 12.09
CA ALA A 143 -36.58 9.40 10.96
C ALA A 143 -36.99 10.47 9.93
N GLU A 144 -38.28 10.61 9.63
CA GLU A 144 -38.80 11.62 8.72
C GLU A 144 -38.55 13.05 9.25
N VAL A 145 -38.81 13.29 10.53
CA VAL A 145 -38.52 14.58 11.17
C VAL A 145 -37.06 14.95 11.10
N TRP A 146 -36.14 14.01 11.31
CA TRP A 146 -34.71 14.26 11.21
C TRP A 146 -34.28 14.61 9.78
N ILE A 147 -34.80 13.93 8.78
CA ILE A 147 -34.48 14.20 7.37
C ILE A 147 -35.02 15.57 6.96
N ASP A 148 -36.25 15.94 7.40
CA ASP A 148 -36.85 17.24 7.13
C ASP A 148 -36.12 18.39 7.82
N ASP A 149 -35.65 18.18 9.06
CA ASP A 149 -34.79 19.13 9.76
C ASP A 149 -33.48 19.37 9.02
N LEU A 150 -32.82 18.31 8.54
CA LEU A 150 -31.62 18.44 7.71
C LEU A 150 -31.89 19.18 6.40
N GLN A 151 -33.01 18.93 5.76
CA GLN A 151 -33.41 19.61 4.53
C GLN A 151 -33.60 21.11 4.74
N ASN A 152 -34.16 21.50 5.89
CA ASN A 152 -34.49 22.89 6.20
C ASN A 152 -33.29 23.66 6.79
N ASN A 153 -32.49 23.01 7.65
CA ASN A 153 -31.47 23.67 8.44
C ASN A 153 -30.04 23.39 7.97
N ASN A 154 -29.80 22.34 7.11
CA ASN A 154 -28.49 22.01 6.56
C ASN A 154 -28.64 21.39 5.16
N THR A 155 -29.13 22.18 4.22
CA THR A 155 -29.46 21.76 2.85
C THR A 155 -28.26 21.15 2.12
N GLU A 156 -27.04 21.68 2.32
CA GLU A 156 -25.83 21.14 1.67
C GLU A 156 -25.55 19.71 2.14
N TYR A 157 -25.64 19.46 3.43
CA TYR A 157 -25.46 18.12 3.98
C TYR A 157 -26.59 17.17 3.55
N PHE A 158 -27.85 17.65 3.56
CA PHE A 158 -28.99 16.90 3.06
C PHE A 158 -28.79 16.45 1.61
N GLU A 159 -28.42 17.35 0.69
CA GLU A 159 -28.18 17.01 -0.72
C GLU A 159 -27.01 16.04 -0.89
N SER A 160 -25.95 16.22 -0.11
CA SER A 160 -24.82 15.28 -0.09
C SER A 160 -25.25 13.86 0.32
N ARG A 161 -26.12 13.74 1.32
CA ARG A 161 -26.64 12.45 1.81
C ARG A 161 -27.63 11.85 0.83
N LEU A 162 -28.57 12.64 0.32
CA LEU A 162 -29.56 12.20 -0.67
C LEU A 162 -28.86 11.70 -1.94
N SER A 163 -27.81 12.37 -2.38
CA SER A 163 -26.97 11.92 -3.50
C SER A 163 -26.36 10.53 -3.29
N LYS A 164 -25.91 10.21 -2.06
CA LYS A 164 -25.42 8.87 -1.71
C LYS A 164 -26.50 7.80 -1.79
N TYR A 165 -27.69 8.10 -1.30
CA TYR A 165 -28.82 7.16 -1.36
C TYR A 165 -29.36 7.02 -2.78
N ARG A 166 -29.38 8.09 -3.60
CA ARG A 166 -29.63 8.00 -5.06
C ARG A 166 -28.66 7.03 -5.72
N LYS A 167 -27.36 7.12 -5.36
CA LYS A 167 -26.35 6.19 -5.87
C LYS A 167 -26.63 4.75 -5.44
N LYS A 168 -26.97 4.50 -4.16
CA LYS A 168 -27.31 3.15 -3.67
C LYS A 168 -28.50 2.57 -4.43
N VAL A 169 -29.59 3.34 -4.61
CA VAL A 169 -30.79 2.89 -5.37
C VAL A 169 -30.43 2.53 -6.80
N ARG A 170 -29.62 3.36 -7.48
CA ARG A 170 -29.15 3.05 -8.84
C ARG A 170 -28.27 1.80 -8.85
N ASP A 171 -27.39 1.66 -7.89
CA ASP A 171 -26.53 0.48 -7.75
C ASP A 171 -27.36 -0.80 -7.57
N ASP A 172 -28.44 -0.75 -6.79
CA ASP A 172 -29.37 -1.88 -6.59
C ASP A 172 -30.16 -2.20 -7.87
N ASP A 173 -30.63 -1.19 -8.62
CA ASP A 173 -31.30 -1.37 -9.92
C ASP A 173 -30.36 -2.01 -10.95
N ILE A 174 -29.10 -1.57 -10.98
CA ILE A 174 -28.06 -2.14 -11.86
C ILE A 174 -27.72 -3.58 -11.44
N LEU A 175 -27.66 -3.88 -10.15
CA LEU A 175 -27.43 -5.25 -9.65
C LEU A 175 -28.59 -6.19 -9.99
N SER A 176 -29.80 -5.66 -10.16
CA SER A 176 -30.99 -6.43 -10.61
C SER A 176 -31.08 -6.59 -12.14
N GLY A 177 -30.04 -6.22 -12.90
CA GLY A 177 -30.01 -6.37 -14.36
C GLY A 177 -30.72 -5.26 -15.13
N GLN A 178 -30.78 -4.04 -14.60
CA GLN A 178 -31.41 -2.88 -15.20
C GLN A 178 -30.41 -1.74 -15.48
N ALA A 179 -29.15 -2.05 -15.73
CA ALA A 179 -28.12 -1.03 -15.91
C ALA A 179 -28.38 -0.15 -17.14
N MET A 180 -28.83 -0.74 -18.23
CA MET A 180 -29.11 0.00 -19.46
C MET A 180 -30.24 1.03 -19.28
N SER A 181 -31.26 0.75 -18.46
CA SER A 181 -32.37 1.70 -18.19
C SER A 181 -31.94 2.90 -17.33
N GLN A 182 -30.77 2.83 -16.67
CA GLN A 182 -30.25 3.88 -15.83
C GLN A 182 -29.25 4.80 -16.56
N LEU A 183 -29.00 4.55 -17.86
CA LEU A 183 -28.09 5.36 -18.67
C LEU A 183 -28.77 6.59 -19.24
N HIS A 184 -27.97 7.63 -19.45
CA HIS A 184 -28.38 8.83 -20.17
C HIS A 184 -28.57 8.52 -21.67
N ASP A 185 -29.55 9.17 -22.33
CA ASP A 185 -29.87 8.96 -23.74
C ASP A 185 -28.65 9.04 -24.66
N SER A 186 -27.72 9.98 -24.38
CA SER A 186 -26.48 10.11 -25.16
C SER A 186 -25.56 8.89 -25.09
N SER A 187 -25.55 8.17 -23.97
CA SER A 187 -24.79 6.92 -23.83
C SER A 187 -25.50 5.78 -24.57
N LEU A 188 -26.79 5.69 -24.46
CA LEU A 188 -27.62 4.71 -25.21
C LEU A 188 -27.47 4.88 -26.70
N ASP A 189 -27.55 6.12 -27.21
CA ASP A 189 -27.35 6.46 -28.61
C ASP A 189 -25.93 6.06 -29.08
N THR A 190 -24.93 6.31 -28.26
CA THR A 190 -23.55 5.93 -28.57
C THR A 190 -23.40 4.42 -28.66
N LEU A 191 -23.94 3.66 -27.69
CA LEU A 191 -23.91 2.20 -27.68
C LEU A 191 -24.69 1.59 -28.85
N THR A 192 -25.79 2.19 -29.22
CA THR A 192 -26.57 1.75 -30.39
C THR A 192 -25.75 1.88 -31.68
N ARG A 193 -25.11 3.03 -31.92
CA ARG A 193 -24.24 3.22 -33.09
C ARG A 193 -23.06 2.24 -33.11
N ILE A 194 -22.46 1.98 -31.95
CA ILE A 194 -21.37 1.03 -31.81
C ILE A 194 -21.84 -0.40 -32.12
N ARG A 195 -23.01 -0.80 -31.63
CA ARG A 195 -23.60 -2.10 -31.95
C ARG A 195 -23.84 -2.26 -33.45
N ASP A 196 -24.37 -1.20 -34.10
CA ASP A 196 -24.71 -1.23 -35.51
C ASP A 196 -23.48 -1.37 -36.44
N VAL A 197 -22.28 -1.00 -35.96
CA VAL A 197 -21.00 -1.26 -36.64
C VAL A 197 -20.55 -2.73 -36.52
N GLY A 198 -21.13 -3.49 -35.61
CA GLY A 198 -20.79 -4.92 -35.40
C GLY A 198 -19.44 -5.14 -34.71
N VAL A 199 -19.27 -4.55 -33.53
CA VAL A 199 -18.06 -4.67 -32.74
C VAL A 199 -17.83 -6.12 -32.35
N GLY A 200 -16.67 -6.69 -32.76
CA GLY A 200 -16.23 -8.05 -32.44
C GLY A 200 -15.16 -8.09 -31.33
N LEU A 201 -14.56 -6.95 -30.98
CA LEU A 201 -13.56 -6.85 -29.91
C LEU A 201 -13.82 -5.64 -29.00
N LEU A 202 -13.91 -5.88 -27.70
CA LEU A 202 -14.01 -4.86 -26.67
C LEU A 202 -12.71 -4.85 -25.85
N ILE A 203 -11.94 -3.78 -25.97
CA ILE A 203 -10.69 -3.60 -25.20
C ILE A 203 -10.98 -2.66 -24.04
N LEU A 204 -10.72 -3.11 -22.83
CA LEU A 204 -10.94 -2.40 -21.57
C LEU A 204 -9.59 -2.05 -20.94
N ASP A 205 -9.12 -0.84 -21.20
CA ASP A 205 -7.83 -0.38 -20.69
C ASP A 205 -7.96 0.10 -19.25
N GLU A 206 -6.95 -0.22 -18.42
CA GLU A 206 -6.96 -0.03 -16.98
C GLU A 206 -8.23 -0.63 -16.32
N CYS A 207 -8.52 -1.89 -16.67
CA CYS A 207 -9.77 -2.58 -16.29
C CYS A 207 -9.97 -2.75 -14.77
N HIS A 208 -8.94 -2.52 -13.93
CA HIS A 208 -9.10 -2.46 -12.48
C HIS A 208 -10.10 -1.37 -12.01
N HIS A 209 -10.37 -0.34 -12.81
CA HIS A 209 -11.42 0.64 -12.55
C HIS A 209 -12.84 0.06 -12.63
N LEU A 210 -12.99 -1.16 -13.14
CA LEU A 210 -14.30 -1.79 -13.35
C LEU A 210 -14.84 -2.54 -12.13
N MET A 211 -14.23 -2.37 -10.97
CA MET A 211 -14.74 -2.90 -9.70
C MET A 211 -15.98 -2.15 -9.16
N GLY A 212 -16.38 -1.04 -9.78
CA GLY A 212 -17.51 -0.21 -9.36
C GLY A 212 -18.58 -0.01 -10.45
N HIS A 213 -19.17 1.18 -10.49
CA HIS A 213 -20.27 1.55 -11.40
C HIS A 213 -20.00 1.19 -12.87
N TRP A 214 -18.84 1.52 -13.41
CA TRP A 214 -18.52 1.23 -14.81
C TRP A 214 -18.56 -0.27 -15.11
N GLY A 215 -18.05 -1.12 -14.22
CA GLY A 215 -18.08 -2.57 -14.42
C GLY A 215 -19.49 -3.16 -14.37
N ARG A 216 -20.35 -2.61 -13.52
CA ARG A 216 -21.77 -3.01 -13.46
C ARG A 216 -22.47 -2.74 -14.77
N VAL A 217 -22.28 -1.55 -15.35
CA VAL A 217 -22.85 -1.18 -16.66
C VAL A 217 -22.26 -2.02 -17.79
N LEU A 218 -20.93 -2.15 -17.84
CA LEU A 218 -20.24 -2.82 -18.94
C LEU A 218 -20.50 -4.33 -19.00
N SER A 219 -20.85 -4.96 -17.87
CA SER A 219 -21.28 -6.37 -17.91
C SER A 219 -22.55 -6.58 -18.75
N GLU A 220 -23.52 -5.64 -18.73
CA GLU A 220 -24.70 -5.70 -19.59
C GLU A 220 -24.42 -5.20 -21.02
N VAL A 221 -23.52 -4.22 -21.16
CA VAL A 221 -23.10 -3.72 -22.49
C VAL A 221 -22.46 -4.84 -23.33
N GLY A 222 -21.71 -5.76 -22.72
CA GLY A 222 -21.14 -6.92 -23.42
C GLY A 222 -22.22 -7.76 -24.12
N GLU A 223 -23.32 -8.06 -23.44
CA GLU A 223 -24.47 -8.78 -23.99
C GLU A 223 -25.18 -7.96 -25.05
N TYR A 224 -25.36 -6.66 -24.79
CA TYR A 224 -25.99 -5.73 -25.77
C TYR A 224 -25.20 -5.62 -27.08
N LEU A 225 -23.87 -5.74 -27.04
CA LEU A 225 -23.00 -5.73 -28.23
C LEU A 225 -22.83 -7.11 -28.87
N SER A 226 -23.70 -8.09 -28.58
CA SER A 226 -23.67 -9.45 -29.13
C SER A 226 -22.42 -10.25 -28.73
N ASP A 227 -22.01 -10.11 -27.51
CA ASP A 227 -20.92 -10.87 -26.86
C ASP A 227 -19.57 -10.82 -27.62
N PRO A 228 -18.94 -9.66 -27.77
CA PRO A 228 -17.63 -9.52 -28.40
C PRO A 228 -16.55 -10.26 -27.60
N VAL A 229 -15.40 -10.48 -28.20
CA VAL A 229 -14.18 -10.83 -27.44
C VAL A 229 -13.86 -9.67 -26.49
N VAL A 230 -13.64 -9.95 -25.21
CA VAL A 230 -13.27 -8.94 -24.22
C VAL A 230 -11.80 -9.10 -23.84
N LEU A 231 -11.03 -8.03 -23.99
CA LEU A 231 -9.65 -7.93 -23.58
C LEU A 231 -9.52 -6.93 -22.43
N GLY A 232 -9.32 -7.42 -21.22
CA GLY A 232 -8.99 -6.61 -20.04
C GLY A 232 -7.49 -6.38 -19.93
N LEU A 233 -7.07 -5.12 -19.92
CA LEU A 233 -5.67 -4.70 -19.75
C LEU A 233 -5.53 -3.88 -18.47
N THR A 234 -4.59 -4.22 -17.62
CA THR A 234 -4.31 -3.44 -16.41
C THR A 234 -2.84 -3.51 -16.00
N ALA A 235 -2.41 -2.51 -15.23
CA ALA A 235 -1.07 -2.48 -14.67
C ALA A 235 -0.93 -3.31 -13.38
N THR A 236 -2.02 -3.50 -12.66
CA THR A 236 -2.07 -4.18 -11.37
C THR A 236 -3.30 -5.07 -11.29
N PRO A 237 -3.21 -6.23 -10.62
CA PRO A 237 -4.41 -6.98 -10.28
C PRO A 237 -5.39 -6.09 -9.51
N PRO A 238 -6.71 -6.29 -9.66
CA PRO A 238 -7.70 -5.51 -8.92
C PRO A 238 -7.57 -5.75 -7.42
N GLU A 239 -7.56 -4.66 -6.63
CA GLU A 239 -7.63 -4.75 -5.18
C GLU A 239 -9.05 -5.12 -4.75
N ARG A 240 -9.19 -6.24 -4.04
CA ARG A 240 -10.50 -6.73 -3.58
C ARG A 240 -10.94 -6.08 -2.27
N ALA A 241 -9.99 -5.60 -1.47
CA ALA A 241 -10.26 -4.95 -0.19
C ALA A 241 -11.03 -3.63 -0.38
N GLY A 242 -12.10 -3.45 0.38
CA GLY A 242 -12.93 -2.23 0.33
C GLY A 242 -14.01 -2.23 -0.76
N HIS A 243 -14.13 -3.28 -1.57
CA HIS A 243 -15.21 -3.46 -2.54
C HIS A 243 -16.27 -4.44 -2.03
N LEU A 244 -17.49 -4.32 -2.56
CA LEU A 244 -18.58 -5.26 -2.26
C LEU A 244 -18.24 -6.64 -2.84
N ILE A 245 -18.58 -7.70 -2.12
CA ILE A 245 -18.38 -9.09 -2.57
C ILE A 245 -19.03 -9.30 -3.95
N ALA A 246 -20.26 -8.77 -4.16
CA ALA A 246 -20.95 -8.86 -5.44
C ALA A 246 -20.20 -8.20 -6.59
N ASP A 247 -19.50 -7.07 -6.34
CA ASP A 247 -18.69 -6.39 -7.35
C ASP A 247 -17.45 -7.19 -7.72
N THR A 248 -16.81 -7.82 -6.74
CA THR A 248 -15.67 -8.71 -6.95
C THR A 248 -16.08 -9.95 -7.75
N GLN A 249 -17.18 -10.59 -7.37
CA GLN A 249 -17.70 -11.78 -8.09
C GLN A 249 -18.09 -11.44 -9.53
N ARG A 250 -18.71 -10.27 -9.76
CA ARG A 250 -19.04 -9.80 -11.10
C ARG A 250 -17.78 -9.56 -11.94
N TYR A 251 -16.76 -8.91 -11.36
CA TYR A 251 -15.49 -8.69 -12.05
C TYR A 251 -14.86 -10.03 -12.47
N ASP A 252 -14.80 -10.98 -11.54
CA ASP A 252 -14.25 -12.31 -11.79
C ASP A 252 -15.06 -13.08 -12.86
N LYS A 253 -16.39 -12.95 -12.84
CA LYS A 253 -17.25 -13.54 -13.88
C LYS A 253 -17.06 -12.89 -15.25
N PHE A 254 -16.82 -11.57 -15.29
CA PHE A 254 -16.70 -10.80 -16.52
C PHE A 254 -15.35 -10.99 -17.22
N PHE A 255 -14.25 -11.04 -16.48
CA PHE A 255 -12.90 -11.19 -17.03
C PHE A 255 -12.34 -12.62 -16.95
N GLY A 256 -12.84 -13.46 -16.06
CA GLY A 256 -12.24 -14.75 -15.75
C GLY A 256 -11.00 -14.63 -14.85
N GLN A 257 -10.16 -15.66 -14.90
CA GLN A 257 -8.86 -15.65 -14.25
C GLN A 257 -7.89 -14.76 -15.04
N ILE A 258 -6.77 -14.40 -14.39
CA ILE A 258 -5.68 -13.70 -15.08
C ILE A 258 -4.97 -14.71 -15.99
N ASP A 259 -5.03 -14.47 -17.30
CA ASP A 259 -4.39 -15.35 -18.30
C ASP A 259 -2.88 -15.12 -18.38
N TYR A 260 -2.45 -13.88 -18.14
CA TYR A 260 -1.03 -13.53 -18.16
C TYR A 260 -0.72 -12.42 -17.16
N GLN A 261 0.34 -12.63 -16.39
CA GLN A 261 0.87 -11.63 -15.47
C GLN A 261 2.39 -11.57 -15.55
N ILE A 262 2.95 -10.36 -15.76
CA ILE A 262 4.37 -10.13 -15.71
C ILE A 262 4.71 -9.02 -14.70
N PRO A 263 5.63 -9.27 -13.76
CA PRO A 263 6.06 -8.26 -12.80
C PRO A 263 7.05 -7.26 -13.42
N VAL A 264 7.12 -6.05 -12.84
CA VAL A 264 8.06 -4.99 -13.26
C VAL A 264 9.50 -5.51 -13.39
N PRO A 265 10.06 -6.27 -12.41
CA PRO A 265 11.43 -6.75 -12.50
C PRO A 265 11.76 -7.56 -13.75
N ALA A 266 10.84 -8.37 -14.23
CA ALA A 266 11.04 -9.16 -15.44
C ALA A 266 11.28 -8.25 -16.65
N ILE A 267 10.47 -7.19 -16.81
CA ILE A 267 10.59 -6.24 -17.91
C ILE A 267 11.87 -5.40 -17.81
N VAL A 268 12.33 -5.11 -16.57
CA VAL A 268 13.61 -4.43 -16.33
C VAL A 268 14.77 -5.36 -16.72
N LYS A 269 14.74 -6.63 -16.31
CA LYS A 269 15.76 -7.63 -16.68
C LYS A 269 15.81 -7.88 -18.19
N ASP A 270 14.67 -7.83 -18.86
CA ASP A 270 14.59 -7.89 -20.34
C ASP A 270 15.11 -6.61 -21.03
N GLY A 271 15.44 -5.55 -20.29
CA GLY A 271 15.95 -4.31 -20.83
C GLY A 271 14.90 -3.39 -21.47
N TYR A 272 13.61 -3.56 -21.16
CA TYR A 272 12.52 -2.72 -21.69
C TYR A 272 12.02 -1.65 -20.70
N LEU A 273 12.50 -1.71 -19.46
CA LEU A 273 12.35 -0.64 -18.46
C LEU A 273 13.72 -0.34 -17.83
N ALA A 274 13.89 0.87 -17.36
CA ALA A 274 15.11 1.27 -16.67
C ALA A 274 15.15 0.66 -15.26
N PRO A 275 16.32 0.23 -14.78
CA PRO A 275 16.52 -0.17 -13.41
C PRO A 275 16.26 0.98 -12.43
N TYR A 276 15.90 0.63 -11.20
CA TYR A 276 15.56 1.59 -10.16
C TYR A 276 15.93 1.07 -8.78
N GLN A 277 15.97 1.98 -7.83
CA GLN A 277 15.97 1.69 -6.40
C GLN A 277 14.98 2.60 -5.69
N ASP A 278 14.38 2.08 -4.64
CA ASP A 278 13.50 2.82 -3.75
C ASP A 278 14.24 3.19 -2.47
N LEU A 279 14.06 4.42 -2.02
CA LEU A 279 14.73 5.03 -0.88
C LEU A 279 13.71 5.73 0.00
N ALA A 280 13.98 5.81 1.29
CA ALA A 280 13.12 6.50 2.25
C ALA A 280 13.90 7.56 3.03
N TYR A 281 13.28 8.69 3.30
CA TYR A 281 13.83 9.75 4.15
C TYR A 281 12.85 10.03 5.29
N PHE A 282 13.30 9.89 6.52
CA PHE A 282 12.47 10.04 7.71
C PHE A 282 12.59 11.42 8.30
N VAL A 283 11.45 11.98 8.71
CA VAL A 283 11.36 13.27 9.41
C VAL A 283 10.45 13.16 10.62
N GLN A 284 10.60 14.09 11.55
CA GLN A 284 9.67 14.30 12.67
C GLN A 284 8.84 15.56 12.43
N PRO A 285 7.62 15.66 12.98
CA PRO A 285 6.88 16.91 12.97
C PRO A 285 7.68 18.03 13.65
N THR A 286 7.38 19.28 13.33
CA THR A 286 7.97 20.42 14.03
C THR A 286 7.53 20.46 15.50
N ASP A 287 8.30 21.14 16.38
CA ASP A 287 7.98 21.26 17.81
C ASP A 287 6.55 21.75 18.08
N LYS A 288 6.04 22.67 17.24
CA LYS A 288 4.66 23.18 17.36
C LYS A 288 3.62 22.12 17.01
N GLU A 289 3.91 21.33 16.00
CA GLU A 289 3.04 20.23 15.55
C GLU A 289 3.06 19.09 16.57
N LEU A 290 4.24 18.74 17.12
CA LEU A 290 4.40 17.75 18.18
C LEU A 290 3.60 18.13 19.44
N LYS A 291 3.71 19.40 19.86
CA LYS A 291 2.92 19.89 21.01
C LYS A 291 1.42 19.74 20.80
N PHE A 292 0.93 20.07 19.60
CA PHE A 292 -0.49 19.88 19.29
C PHE A 292 -0.92 18.40 19.33
N ILE A 293 -0.10 17.50 18.80
CA ILE A 293 -0.39 16.05 18.80
C ILE A 293 -0.43 15.54 20.24
N ALA A 294 0.54 15.96 21.08
CA ALA A 294 0.59 15.66 22.50
C ALA A 294 -0.67 16.15 23.24
N ASP A 295 -1.10 17.40 22.99
CA ASP A 295 -2.31 17.97 23.59
C ASP A 295 -3.57 17.18 23.20
N VAL A 296 -3.65 16.69 21.96
CA VAL A 296 -4.79 15.84 21.50
C VAL A 296 -4.81 14.49 22.23
N ASP A 297 -3.64 13.82 22.36
CA ASP A 297 -3.54 12.55 23.07
C ASP A 297 -3.82 12.67 24.56
N GLU A 298 -3.31 13.72 25.20
CA GLU A 298 -3.59 14.01 26.60
C GLU A 298 -5.09 14.24 26.84
N GLN A 299 -5.73 15.06 26.01
CA GLN A 299 -7.16 15.33 26.10
C GLN A 299 -8.01 14.09 25.81
N PHE A 300 -7.60 13.21 24.92
CA PHE A 300 -8.28 11.94 24.65
C PHE A 300 -8.17 10.99 25.86
N THR A 301 -6.98 10.89 26.44
CA THR A 301 -6.73 10.07 27.63
C THR A 301 -7.53 10.57 28.84
N ALA A 302 -7.51 11.90 29.08
CA ALA A 302 -8.29 12.51 30.17
C ALA A 302 -9.79 12.25 30.03
N LEU A 303 -10.33 12.34 28.81
CA LEU A 303 -11.74 12.06 28.54
C LEU A 303 -12.08 10.58 28.76
N MET A 304 -11.19 9.65 28.36
CA MET A 304 -11.39 8.22 28.63
C MET A 304 -11.39 7.94 30.13
N GLU A 305 -10.49 8.55 30.89
CA GLU A 305 -10.47 8.42 32.36
C GLU A 305 -11.75 9.01 33.01
N GLU A 306 -12.28 10.10 32.47
CA GLU A 306 -13.57 10.63 32.93
C GLU A 306 -14.73 9.70 32.64
N MET A 307 -14.76 9.04 31.50
CA MET A 307 -15.75 8.01 31.15
C MET A 307 -15.67 6.77 32.05
N CYS A 308 -14.48 6.45 32.55
CA CYS A 308 -14.28 5.34 33.50
C CYS A 308 -14.79 5.64 34.90
N ARG A 309 -15.06 6.91 35.25
CA ARG A 309 -15.56 7.29 36.56
C ARG A 309 -17.09 7.28 36.57
N PRO A 310 -17.72 6.58 37.53
CA PRO A 310 -19.17 6.70 37.72
C PRO A 310 -19.52 8.11 38.21
N ARG A 311 -20.62 8.68 37.73
CA ARG A 311 -21.13 9.94 38.23
C ARG A 311 -21.83 9.69 39.54
N ARG A 312 -21.23 10.13 40.63
CA ARG A 312 -21.89 10.19 41.96
C ARG A 312 -22.25 11.62 42.25
N GLU A 313 -23.50 11.90 42.60
CA GLU A 313 -23.87 13.22 43.11
C GLU A 313 -23.10 13.51 44.42
N HIS A 314 -22.44 14.70 44.48
CA HIS A 314 -21.97 15.23 45.74
C HIS A 314 -23.19 15.56 46.58
N ARG A 315 -23.57 14.68 47.51
CA ARG A 315 -24.44 15.04 48.59
C ARG A 315 -23.69 16.06 49.44
N SER A 316 -24.12 17.32 49.40
CA SER A 316 -23.79 18.28 50.43
C SER A 316 -24.48 17.81 51.70
N ALA A 317 -23.76 17.84 52.81
CA ALA A 317 -24.20 17.31 54.10
C ALA A 317 -25.47 17.98 54.70
N ASP A 318 -26.14 18.87 53.96
CA ASP A 318 -27.24 19.74 54.49
C ASP A 318 -28.66 19.43 53.95
N ASP A 319 -28.83 18.42 53.08
CA ASP A 319 -30.15 18.08 52.50
C ASP A 319 -30.74 16.78 53.13
N SER A 320 -31.15 16.82 54.38
CA SER A 320 -31.79 15.70 55.04
C SER A 320 -33.33 15.58 54.83
N ASP A 321 -33.94 16.40 53.92
CA ASP A 321 -35.41 16.51 53.85
C ASP A 321 -36.03 16.26 52.45
N ARG A 322 -35.32 15.62 51.49
CA ARG A 322 -35.99 15.15 50.26
C ARG A 322 -35.71 13.69 50.00
N ALA A 323 -36.41 12.85 50.77
CA ALA A 323 -36.59 11.44 50.41
C ALA A 323 -37.63 11.35 49.28
N ASN A 324 -37.23 11.30 48.00
CA ASN A 324 -37.91 10.68 46.86
C ASN A 324 -37.54 11.41 45.56
N ALA A 325 -36.45 11.09 45.02
CA ALA A 325 -36.11 10.96 43.59
C ALA A 325 -34.57 10.89 43.46
N SER A 326 -34.02 9.73 43.61
CA SER A 326 -32.63 9.48 43.14
C SER A 326 -32.65 9.54 41.64
N GLU A 327 -32.13 10.62 41.08
CA GLU A 327 -31.79 10.63 39.66
C GLU A 327 -30.86 9.42 39.33
N PRO A 328 -31.08 8.69 38.23
CA PRO A 328 -30.25 7.55 37.89
C PRO A 328 -28.80 8.00 37.70
N GLU A 329 -27.90 7.43 38.47
CA GLU A 329 -26.45 7.67 38.35
C GLU A 329 -25.99 7.24 36.94
N ARG A 330 -25.08 8.01 36.32
CA ARG A 330 -24.48 7.59 35.05
C ARG A 330 -23.66 6.34 35.29
N GLU A 331 -23.96 5.29 34.54
CA GLU A 331 -23.13 4.08 34.41
C GLU A 331 -21.80 4.46 33.77
N SER A 332 -20.67 4.14 34.39
CA SER A 332 -19.35 4.33 33.79
C SER A 332 -19.14 3.40 32.58
N ILE A 333 -18.19 3.71 31.72
CA ILE A 333 -17.87 2.82 30.57
C ILE A 333 -17.50 1.42 31.05
N LEU A 334 -16.83 1.28 32.21
CA LEU A 334 -16.47 -0.01 32.80
C LEU A 334 -17.71 -0.80 33.27
N GLU A 335 -18.64 -0.15 33.95
CA GLU A 335 -19.91 -0.77 34.40
C GLU A 335 -20.79 -1.15 33.20
N TRP A 336 -20.86 -0.29 32.20
CA TRP A 336 -21.58 -0.54 30.95
C TRP A 336 -21.01 -1.73 30.19
N LEU A 337 -19.67 -1.82 30.00
CA LEU A 337 -19.02 -2.96 29.38
C LEU A 337 -19.20 -4.24 30.20
N TRP A 338 -19.06 -4.16 31.51
CA TRP A 338 -19.26 -5.30 32.40
C TRP A 338 -20.66 -5.89 32.22
N ARG A 339 -21.69 -5.04 32.27
CA ARG A 339 -23.07 -5.47 32.07
C ARG A 339 -23.27 -6.07 30.67
N LEU A 340 -22.76 -5.41 29.62
CA LEU A 340 -22.88 -5.85 28.24
C LEU A 340 -22.27 -7.24 28.04
N LEU A 341 -21.06 -7.47 28.55
CA LEU A 341 -20.36 -8.75 28.39
C LEU A 341 -21.03 -9.84 29.25
N ARG A 342 -21.48 -9.53 30.46
CA ARG A 342 -22.25 -10.45 31.31
C ARG A 342 -23.54 -10.90 30.61
N ASP A 343 -24.27 -9.95 30.03
CA ASP A 343 -25.53 -10.24 29.34
C ASP A 343 -25.31 -11.05 28.08
N ALA A 344 -24.15 -10.87 27.39
CA ALA A 344 -23.74 -11.65 26.25
C ALA A 344 -23.21 -13.06 26.61
N SER A 345 -22.76 -13.29 27.83
CA SER A 345 -22.15 -14.57 28.28
C SER A 345 -23.12 -15.53 28.96
N GLY A 346 -24.43 -15.26 28.96
CA GLY A 346 -25.45 -16.12 29.58
C GLY A 346 -25.52 -17.56 29.03
N SER A 347 -24.98 -17.80 27.81
CA SER A 347 -24.73 -19.14 27.28
C SER A 347 -23.63 -19.07 26.22
N SER A 348 -22.97 -20.21 25.94
CA SER A 348 -21.92 -20.32 24.91
C SER A 348 -22.44 -19.92 23.52
N ASP A 349 -23.69 -20.18 23.19
CA ASP A 349 -24.32 -19.79 21.92
C ASP A 349 -24.55 -18.26 21.85
N GLN A 350 -24.95 -17.62 22.95
CA GLN A 350 -25.12 -16.17 23.02
C GLN A 350 -23.77 -15.45 22.88
N TRP A 351 -22.71 -15.95 23.55
CA TRP A 351 -21.36 -15.42 23.41
C TRP A 351 -20.86 -15.52 21.98
N SER A 352 -21.01 -16.70 21.35
CA SER A 352 -20.58 -16.92 19.98
C SER A 352 -21.29 -16.00 18.99
N LYS A 353 -22.60 -15.75 19.18
CA LYS A 353 -23.35 -14.79 18.36
C LYS A 353 -22.89 -13.35 18.55
N PHE A 354 -22.64 -12.96 19.81
CA PHE A 354 -22.12 -11.62 20.12
C PHE A 354 -20.72 -11.42 19.53
N TYR A 355 -19.80 -12.38 19.74
CA TYR A 355 -18.44 -12.31 19.23
C TYR A 355 -18.40 -12.29 17.70
N ASN A 356 -19.15 -13.18 17.03
CA ASN A 356 -19.15 -13.26 15.57
C ASN A 356 -19.80 -12.05 14.89
N ARG A 357 -20.70 -11.35 15.58
CA ARG A 357 -21.31 -10.11 15.07
C ARG A 357 -20.30 -8.98 15.03
N GLU A 358 -19.46 -8.82 16.04
CA GLU A 358 -18.52 -7.72 16.21
C GLU A 358 -17.23 -8.19 16.93
N PRO A 359 -16.37 -8.97 16.25
CA PRO A 359 -15.22 -9.60 16.91
C PRO A 359 -14.23 -8.57 17.48
N ASP A 360 -13.95 -7.48 16.75
CA ASP A 360 -13.02 -6.43 17.19
C ASP A 360 -13.52 -5.70 18.44
N PHE A 361 -14.81 -5.38 18.50
CA PHE A 361 -15.41 -4.73 19.67
C PHE A 361 -15.40 -5.67 20.88
N ALA A 362 -15.81 -6.93 20.69
CA ALA A 362 -15.85 -7.91 21.78
C ALA A 362 -14.46 -8.16 22.37
N ALA A 363 -13.46 -8.37 21.53
CA ALA A 363 -12.07 -8.54 21.95
C ALA A 363 -11.54 -7.32 22.69
N THR A 364 -11.78 -6.11 22.15
CA THR A 364 -11.36 -4.86 22.76
C THR A 364 -12.02 -4.65 24.13
N ALA A 365 -13.34 -4.93 24.27
CA ALA A 365 -14.08 -4.81 25.52
C ALA A 365 -13.52 -5.76 26.61
N VAL A 366 -13.23 -7.01 26.23
CA VAL A 366 -12.64 -8.00 27.13
C VAL A 366 -11.27 -7.53 27.62
N HIS A 367 -10.37 -7.14 26.70
CA HIS A 367 -9.02 -6.67 27.05
C HIS A 367 -9.04 -5.40 27.91
N PHE A 368 -9.93 -4.46 27.58
CA PHE A 368 -10.03 -3.21 28.33
C PHE A 368 -10.49 -3.46 29.75
N LEU A 369 -11.52 -4.29 29.97
CA LEU A 369 -11.97 -4.66 31.30
C LEU A 369 -10.93 -5.44 32.10
N ASP A 370 -10.30 -6.43 31.49
CA ASP A 370 -9.26 -7.23 32.13
C ASP A 370 -8.07 -6.35 32.56
N SER A 371 -7.63 -5.46 31.68
CA SER A 371 -6.52 -4.53 31.98
C SER A 371 -6.85 -3.50 33.09
N ARG A 372 -8.13 -3.10 33.22
CA ARG A 372 -8.56 -2.07 34.20
C ARG A 372 -9.04 -2.64 35.52
N LEU A 373 -9.67 -3.82 35.52
CA LEU A 373 -10.30 -4.42 36.70
C LEU A 373 -9.58 -5.68 37.19
N GLY A 374 -8.72 -6.30 36.36
CA GLY A 374 -8.06 -7.59 36.61
C GLY A 374 -9.03 -8.78 36.72
N GLN A 375 -10.27 -8.60 36.25
CA GLN A 375 -11.30 -9.64 36.27
C GLN A 375 -12.33 -9.41 35.18
N LEU A 376 -13.00 -10.48 34.76
CA LEU A 376 -14.06 -10.49 33.77
C LEU A 376 -15.36 -11.03 34.33
N PRO A 377 -16.52 -10.70 33.74
CA PRO A 377 -17.81 -11.32 34.14
C PRO A 377 -17.78 -12.83 33.96
N ASP A 378 -18.53 -13.54 34.80
CA ASP A 378 -18.66 -15.00 34.73
C ASP A 378 -19.13 -15.45 33.33
N GLY A 379 -18.47 -16.47 32.75
CA GLY A 379 -18.79 -17.00 31.44
C GLY A 379 -18.17 -16.28 30.23
N VAL A 380 -17.48 -15.18 30.45
CA VAL A 380 -16.71 -14.50 29.38
C VAL A 380 -15.35 -15.18 29.22
N PRO A 381 -15.03 -15.78 28.06
CA PRO A 381 -13.73 -16.41 27.85
C PRO A 381 -12.62 -15.37 27.70
N PRO A 382 -11.40 -15.65 28.25
CA PRO A 382 -10.24 -14.80 27.98
C PRO A 382 -9.87 -14.86 26.48
N ILE A 383 -9.53 -13.72 25.91
CA ILE A 383 -9.11 -13.59 24.51
C ILE A 383 -7.62 -13.30 24.48
N ALA A 384 -6.89 -14.01 23.61
CA ALA A 384 -5.46 -13.81 23.48
C ALA A 384 -5.14 -12.37 22.99
N PRO A 385 -4.09 -11.71 23.50
CA PRO A 385 -3.72 -10.35 23.10
C PRO A 385 -3.53 -10.17 21.59
N ASP A 386 -3.01 -11.19 20.92
CA ASP A 386 -2.73 -11.20 19.47
C ASP A 386 -4.02 -11.26 18.59
N ALA A 387 -5.19 -11.48 19.21
CA ALA A 387 -6.46 -11.48 18.48
C ALA A 387 -6.95 -10.07 18.12
N CYS A 388 -6.32 -9.01 18.64
CA CYS A 388 -6.64 -7.64 18.31
C CYS A 388 -5.63 -7.08 17.30
N ASP A 389 -6.02 -7.07 16.04
CA ASP A 389 -5.19 -6.60 14.90
C ASP A 389 -5.01 -5.06 14.85
N THR A 390 -5.55 -4.32 15.82
CA THR A 390 -5.58 -2.86 15.84
C THR A 390 -4.69 -2.30 16.96
N ALA A 391 -3.97 -1.20 16.64
CA ALA A 391 -3.22 -0.44 17.64
C ALA A 391 -4.13 -0.04 18.84
N VAL A 392 -3.55 0.05 20.04
CA VAL A 392 -4.27 0.37 21.29
C VAL A 392 -5.20 1.59 21.16
N SER A 393 -4.79 2.62 20.42
CA SER A 393 -5.61 3.80 20.13
C SER A 393 -6.86 3.51 19.31
N GLY A 394 -6.76 2.56 18.34
CA GLY A 394 -7.92 2.11 17.56
C GLY A 394 -8.94 1.35 18.40
N GLN A 395 -8.47 0.58 19.36
CA GLN A 395 -9.30 -0.15 20.31
C GLN A 395 -10.08 0.82 21.21
N LEU A 396 -9.39 1.78 21.81
CA LEU A 396 -10.02 2.78 22.67
C LEU A 396 -11.04 3.67 21.93
N THR A 397 -10.77 4.03 20.69
CA THR A 397 -11.74 4.80 19.88
C THR A 397 -13.02 4.03 19.62
N THR A 398 -12.96 2.71 19.44
CA THR A 398 -14.13 1.86 19.25
C THR A 398 -14.98 1.81 20.51
N LEU A 399 -14.37 1.67 21.71
CA LEU A 399 -15.09 1.68 22.98
C LEU A 399 -15.77 3.02 23.23
N MET A 400 -15.03 4.12 23.04
CA MET A 400 -15.54 5.48 23.23
C MET A 400 -16.71 5.78 22.26
N ASP A 401 -16.61 5.36 21.00
CA ASP A 401 -17.69 5.51 20.03
C ASP A 401 -18.96 4.81 20.49
N ARG A 402 -18.86 3.53 20.87
CA ARG A 402 -20.02 2.75 21.30
C ARG A 402 -20.64 3.29 22.58
N TYR A 403 -19.84 3.61 23.59
CA TYR A 403 -20.33 4.19 24.84
C TYR A 403 -21.01 5.55 24.60
N THR A 404 -20.43 6.38 23.71
CA THR A 404 -21.03 7.68 23.38
C THR A 404 -22.41 7.53 22.74
N ARG A 405 -22.57 6.63 21.78
CA ARG A 405 -23.83 6.44 21.04
C ARG A 405 -24.89 5.72 21.86
N HIS A 406 -24.53 4.68 22.61
CA HIS A 406 -25.51 3.80 23.27
C HIS A 406 -25.74 4.10 24.75
N CYS A 407 -24.89 4.92 25.38
CA CYS A 407 -25.02 5.33 26.75
C CYS A 407 -25.17 6.85 26.88
N LEU A 408 -24.16 7.65 26.54
CA LEU A 408 -24.16 9.08 26.81
C LEU A 408 -25.24 9.86 26.05
N ARG A 409 -25.46 9.60 24.78
CA ARG A 409 -26.49 10.29 23.96
C ARG A 409 -27.90 9.91 24.35
N ARG A 410 -28.12 8.75 25.00
CA ARG A 410 -29.42 8.27 25.46
C ARG A 410 -29.71 8.63 26.89
N SER A 411 -28.77 9.25 27.59
CA SER A 411 -28.95 9.71 28.95
C SER A 411 -29.93 10.90 29.00
N PRO A 412 -30.78 11.01 30.03
CA PRO A 412 -31.64 12.18 30.22
C PRO A 412 -30.86 13.41 30.75
N HIS A 413 -29.59 13.28 31.07
CA HIS A 413 -28.81 14.32 31.78
C HIS A 413 -28.00 15.20 30.80
N GLN A 414 -28.14 16.53 30.95
CA GLN A 414 -27.44 17.54 30.15
C GLN A 414 -25.90 17.37 30.21
N ALA A 415 -25.36 17.00 31.38
CA ALA A 415 -23.91 16.78 31.50
C ALA A 415 -23.37 15.59 30.69
N ASP A 416 -24.17 14.54 30.48
CA ASP A 416 -23.79 13.40 29.65
C ASP A 416 -23.86 13.75 28.16
N HIS A 417 -24.79 14.61 27.76
CA HIS A 417 -24.81 15.15 26.40
C HIS A 417 -23.59 16.04 26.12
N GLU A 418 -23.13 16.82 27.10
CA GLU A 418 -21.90 17.60 26.93
C GLU A 418 -20.65 16.70 26.82
N LEU A 419 -20.59 15.65 27.65
CA LEU A 419 -19.53 14.64 27.55
C LEU A 419 -19.57 13.90 26.19
N ALA A 420 -20.77 13.58 25.69
CA ALA A 420 -20.96 12.99 24.38
C ALA A 420 -20.47 13.92 23.24
N LYS A 421 -20.71 15.22 23.37
CA LYS A 421 -20.24 16.23 22.43
C LYS A 421 -18.71 16.33 22.44
N GLN A 422 -18.07 16.36 23.61
CA GLN A 422 -16.62 16.33 23.75
C GLN A 422 -16.05 15.05 23.13
N ALA A 423 -16.62 13.87 23.43
CA ALA A 423 -16.22 12.60 22.85
C ALA A 423 -16.31 12.61 21.32
N THR A 424 -17.39 13.14 20.76
CA THR A 424 -17.57 13.26 19.31
C THR A 424 -16.48 14.12 18.67
N GLN A 425 -16.09 15.22 19.32
CA GLN A 425 -15.01 16.09 18.85
C GLN A 425 -13.65 15.38 18.92
N ARG A 426 -13.33 14.69 20.03
CA ARG A 426 -12.06 13.97 20.20
C ARG A 426 -11.93 12.79 19.25
N LEU A 427 -13.00 12.01 19.09
CA LEU A 427 -13.04 10.92 18.11
C LEU A 427 -12.79 11.43 16.68
N ARG A 428 -13.34 12.59 16.33
CA ARG A 428 -13.09 13.20 15.02
C ARG A 428 -11.63 13.59 14.83
N MET A 429 -10.95 14.07 15.87
CA MET A 429 -9.51 14.37 15.83
C MET A 429 -8.68 13.13 15.49
N LEU A 430 -9.11 11.96 15.97
CA LEU A 430 -8.47 10.67 15.74
C LEU A 430 -9.01 9.90 14.51
N GLY A 431 -9.91 10.52 13.72
CA GLY A 431 -10.39 9.96 12.46
C GLY A 431 -11.65 9.11 12.58
N VAL A 432 -12.43 9.29 13.63
CA VAL A 432 -13.75 8.67 13.79
C VAL A 432 -14.82 9.75 13.83
N GLN A 433 -15.75 9.70 12.89
CA GLN A 433 -16.92 10.60 12.86
C GLN A 433 -18.18 9.84 13.23
N ILE A 434 -18.85 10.27 14.29
CA ILE A 434 -20.17 9.77 14.66
C ILE A 434 -21.20 10.46 13.76
N THR A 435 -22.04 9.65 13.12
CA THR A 435 -23.11 10.08 12.20
C THR A 435 -24.48 9.63 12.75
N GLU A 436 -25.54 9.99 12.06
CA GLU A 436 -26.90 9.53 12.37
C GLU A 436 -27.09 8.00 12.20
N THR A 437 -26.32 7.37 11.33
CA THR A 437 -26.38 5.92 11.04
C THR A 437 -25.26 5.13 11.67
N GLY A 438 -24.54 5.66 12.65
CA GLY A 438 -23.42 5.01 13.30
C GLY A 438 -22.12 5.80 13.21
N SER A 439 -20.99 5.12 13.36
CA SER A 439 -19.67 5.73 13.20
C SER A 439 -19.05 5.37 11.84
N ARG A 440 -18.22 6.26 11.34
CA ARG A 440 -17.41 6.01 10.13
C ARG A 440 -15.99 6.52 10.29
N ARG A 441 -15.06 5.88 9.65
CA ARG A 441 -13.71 6.42 9.53
C ARG A 441 -13.72 7.68 8.64
N CYS A 442 -13.03 8.71 9.09
CA CYS A 442 -12.82 9.95 8.36
C CYS A 442 -11.32 10.33 8.39
N ALA A 443 -10.93 11.32 7.60
CA ALA A 443 -9.57 11.81 7.65
C ALA A 443 -9.32 12.50 9.01
N SER A 444 -8.40 11.94 9.79
CA SER A 444 -7.98 12.50 11.07
C SER A 444 -7.22 13.81 10.86
N PRO A 445 -7.54 14.90 11.58
CA PRO A 445 -6.72 16.11 11.59
C PRO A 445 -5.26 15.82 11.99
N VAL A 446 -5.02 14.98 12.98
CA VAL A 446 -3.68 14.56 13.42
C VAL A 446 -2.95 13.82 12.31
N SER A 447 -3.59 12.81 11.68
CA SER A 447 -2.97 12.07 10.56
C SER A 447 -2.69 12.97 9.36
N ARG A 448 -3.50 14.01 9.13
CA ARG A 448 -3.25 15.02 8.10
C ARG A 448 -2.08 15.93 8.48
N LEU A 449 -2.00 16.35 9.75
CA LEU A 449 -0.88 17.14 10.24
C LEU A 449 0.45 16.41 10.00
N ILE A 450 0.53 15.13 10.38
CA ILE A 450 1.71 14.28 10.15
C ILE A 450 2.01 14.11 8.66
N ALA A 451 0.97 13.91 7.85
CA ALA A 451 1.13 13.73 6.40
C ALA A 451 1.64 14.97 5.67
N TYR A 452 1.29 16.16 6.16
CA TYR A 452 1.57 17.46 5.51
C TYR A 452 2.49 18.37 6.33
N THR A 453 3.22 17.81 7.29
CA THR A 453 4.19 18.56 8.11
C THR A 453 5.19 19.31 7.23
N LYS A 454 5.60 20.48 7.70
CA LYS A 454 6.62 21.30 7.04
C LYS A 454 7.94 20.56 6.87
N SER A 455 8.31 19.72 7.82
CA SER A 455 9.53 18.91 7.80
C SER A 455 9.65 18.02 6.55
N LYS A 456 8.51 17.55 5.96
CA LYS A 456 8.54 16.76 4.71
C LYS A 456 8.99 17.58 3.52
N THR A 457 8.61 18.85 3.43
CA THR A 457 9.07 19.73 2.35
C THR A 457 10.51 20.19 2.56
N GLU A 458 10.95 20.35 3.81
CA GLU A 458 12.33 20.66 4.15
C GLU A 458 13.29 19.49 3.83
N ALA A 459 12.82 18.24 3.89
CA ALA A 459 13.58 17.06 3.49
C ALA A 459 13.96 17.04 2.00
N LEU A 460 13.27 17.81 1.16
CA LEU A 460 13.61 17.94 -0.26
C LEU A 460 15.03 18.47 -0.47
N VAL A 461 15.50 19.38 0.40
CA VAL A 461 16.82 20.01 0.28
C VAL A 461 17.94 18.96 0.35
N PRO A 462 18.12 18.18 1.43
CA PRO A 462 19.19 17.18 1.51
C PRO A 462 19.05 16.09 0.44
N ILE A 463 17.83 15.67 0.08
CA ILE A 463 17.60 14.67 -0.97
C ILE A 463 18.07 15.20 -2.33
N LEU A 464 17.54 16.35 -2.75
CA LEU A 464 17.85 16.91 -4.07
C LEU A 464 19.31 17.35 -4.19
N HIS A 465 19.90 17.86 -3.09
CA HIS A 465 21.33 18.18 -3.06
C HIS A 465 22.20 16.93 -3.26
N ALA A 466 21.93 15.83 -2.57
CA ALA A 466 22.67 14.58 -2.75
C ALA A 466 22.53 14.05 -4.19
N GLU A 467 21.33 14.08 -4.75
CA GLU A 467 21.08 13.64 -6.12
C GLU A 467 21.76 14.56 -7.16
N GLN A 468 21.77 15.88 -6.93
CA GLN A 468 22.46 16.83 -7.79
C GLN A 468 23.97 16.60 -7.79
N LYS A 469 24.57 16.36 -6.63
CA LYS A 469 26.00 16.04 -6.49
C LYS A 469 26.39 14.82 -7.33
N ASN A 470 25.50 13.82 -7.41
CA ASN A 470 25.75 12.58 -8.14
C ASN A 470 25.49 12.68 -9.65
N LEU A 471 24.44 13.41 -10.05
CA LEU A 471 23.95 13.46 -11.42
C LEU A 471 24.41 14.72 -12.18
N GLY A 472 24.68 15.82 -11.49
CA GLY A 472 25.01 17.13 -12.08
C GLY A 472 23.95 17.60 -13.08
N SER A 473 24.37 18.01 -14.26
CA SER A 473 23.50 18.47 -15.34
C SER A 473 22.55 17.40 -15.90
N ARG A 474 22.81 16.11 -15.63
CA ARG A 474 21.97 14.98 -16.06
C ARG A 474 20.76 14.77 -15.15
N MET A 475 20.67 15.45 -14.03
CA MET A 475 19.55 15.33 -13.10
C MET A 475 18.24 15.76 -13.75
N ARG A 476 17.21 14.95 -13.58
CA ARG A 476 15.82 15.22 -13.95
C ARG A 476 14.94 14.75 -12.81
N ALA A 477 14.67 15.67 -11.89
CA ALA A 477 13.89 15.40 -10.69
C ALA A 477 12.42 15.77 -10.87
N VAL A 478 11.55 14.94 -10.32
CA VAL A 478 10.11 15.23 -10.21
C VAL A 478 9.69 15.07 -8.77
N VAL A 479 9.06 16.10 -8.22
CA VAL A 479 8.48 16.10 -6.88
C VAL A 479 6.96 16.12 -7.01
N ILE A 480 6.30 15.13 -6.41
CA ILE A 480 4.84 14.95 -6.50
C ILE A 480 4.19 15.23 -5.14
N ALA A 481 3.18 16.09 -5.14
CA ALA A 481 2.33 16.36 -3.99
C ALA A 481 0.85 16.06 -4.32
N ASP A 482 0.01 15.94 -3.28
CA ASP A 482 -1.42 15.67 -3.46
C ASP A 482 -2.18 16.85 -4.06
N TYR A 483 -1.84 18.06 -3.64
CA TYR A 483 -2.55 19.31 -3.94
C TYR A 483 -1.60 20.43 -4.33
N GLU A 484 -2.12 21.42 -5.02
CA GLU A 484 -1.41 22.70 -5.22
C GLU A 484 -1.30 23.49 -3.91
N LYS A 485 -2.46 23.71 -3.28
CA LYS A 485 -2.61 24.33 -1.96
C LYS A 485 -3.61 23.49 -1.17
N THR A 486 -3.41 23.38 0.12
CA THR A 486 -4.28 22.57 0.97
C THR A 486 -5.60 23.29 1.23
N SER A 487 -6.58 23.10 0.35
CA SER A 487 -7.89 23.78 0.46
C SER A 487 -8.80 23.23 1.56
N ALA A 488 -8.48 22.08 2.17
CA ALA A 488 -9.33 21.38 3.13
C ALA A 488 -8.61 21.10 4.46
N ILE A 489 -7.89 22.10 4.98
CA ILE A 489 -7.35 22.03 6.34
C ILE A 489 -8.51 22.16 7.32
N ALA A 490 -8.65 21.20 8.22
CA ALA A 490 -9.63 21.31 9.30
C ALA A 490 -9.34 22.55 10.15
N ASP A 491 -10.36 23.31 10.53
CA ASP A 491 -10.19 24.57 11.30
C ASP A 491 -9.37 24.37 12.59
N SER A 492 -9.42 23.17 13.15
CA SER A 492 -8.64 22.77 14.33
C SER A 492 -7.13 22.80 14.15
N VAL A 493 -6.61 22.69 12.93
CA VAL A 493 -5.16 22.65 12.61
C VAL A 493 -4.70 23.77 11.68
N LYS A 494 -5.61 24.68 11.28
CA LYS A 494 -5.27 25.84 10.42
C LYS A 494 -4.20 26.75 11.01
N HIS A 495 -4.14 26.87 12.33
CA HIS A 495 -3.15 27.69 13.01
C HIS A 495 -1.73 27.09 13.02
N LEU A 496 -1.61 25.80 12.70
CA LEU A 496 -0.34 25.06 12.64
C LEU A 496 0.16 24.87 11.21
N LEU A 497 -0.75 24.59 10.30
CA LEU A 497 -0.44 24.39 8.90
C LEU A 497 -0.81 25.65 8.10
N SER A 498 0.13 26.17 7.32
CA SER A 498 -0.19 27.19 6.33
C SER A 498 -1.09 26.64 5.24
N ASP A 499 -1.80 27.50 4.50
CA ASP A 499 -2.65 27.10 3.36
C ASP A 499 -1.86 26.38 2.25
N GLU A 500 -0.53 26.43 2.28
CA GLU A 500 0.36 25.77 1.33
C GLU A 500 0.95 24.44 1.89
N ALA A 501 0.75 24.14 3.20
CA ALA A 501 1.41 23.02 3.87
C ALA A 501 1.16 21.68 3.17
N GLY A 502 2.23 20.91 2.94
CA GLY A 502 2.18 19.63 2.25
C GLY A 502 1.78 19.70 0.77
N GLY A 503 1.52 20.87 0.23
CA GLY A 503 1.18 21.08 -1.16
C GLY A 503 2.40 21.29 -2.06
N ALA A 504 2.16 21.23 -3.37
CA ALA A 504 3.20 21.45 -4.37
C ALA A 504 3.84 22.85 -4.25
N MET A 505 3.07 23.84 -3.80
CA MET A 505 3.57 25.21 -3.58
C MET A 505 4.58 25.28 -2.43
N ALA A 506 4.32 24.60 -1.31
CA ALA A 506 5.27 24.54 -0.20
C ALA A 506 6.58 23.82 -0.60
N ALA A 507 6.45 22.72 -1.35
CA ALA A 507 7.60 22.00 -1.90
C ALA A 507 8.43 22.89 -2.83
N PHE A 508 7.79 23.62 -3.73
CA PHE A 508 8.44 24.56 -4.65
C PHE A 508 9.18 25.67 -3.90
N ARG A 509 8.54 26.29 -2.89
CA ARG A 509 9.17 27.33 -2.06
C ARG A 509 10.36 26.79 -1.25
N SER A 510 10.26 25.56 -0.74
CA SER A 510 11.36 24.93 -0.01
C SER A 510 12.60 24.75 -0.90
N ILE A 511 12.41 24.30 -2.15
CA ILE A 511 13.47 24.12 -3.14
C ILE A 511 14.09 25.46 -3.54
N LEU A 512 13.27 26.50 -3.76
CA LEU A 512 13.74 27.86 -4.08
C LEU A 512 14.45 28.55 -2.93
N GLY A 513 14.10 28.20 -1.69
CA GLY A 513 14.65 28.85 -0.49
C GLY A 513 16.07 28.44 -0.14
N ASP A 514 16.60 27.39 -0.72
CA ASP A 514 17.96 26.90 -0.47
C ASP A 514 18.85 27.04 -1.71
N ALA A 515 20.02 27.66 -1.53
CA ALA A 515 20.92 27.98 -2.62
C ALA A 515 21.38 26.73 -3.43
N SER A 516 21.55 25.60 -2.78
CA SER A 516 22.00 24.37 -3.44
C SER A 516 20.93 23.73 -4.33
N THR A 517 19.65 23.86 -3.97
CA THR A 517 18.53 23.31 -4.73
C THR A 517 17.90 24.31 -5.69
N ASN A 518 18.07 25.62 -5.44
CA ASN A 518 17.67 26.68 -6.38
C ASN A 518 18.35 26.52 -7.74
N GLU A 519 19.64 26.15 -7.75
CA GLU A 519 20.38 25.84 -8.99
C GLU A 519 19.74 24.78 -9.90
N LEU A 520 18.71 24.06 -9.43
CA LEU A 520 17.95 23.10 -10.24
C LEU A 520 16.94 23.78 -11.16
N ASP A 521 16.80 25.10 -11.07
CA ASP A 521 15.86 25.89 -11.86
C ASP A 521 14.42 25.34 -11.75
N PRO A 522 13.84 25.23 -10.54
CA PRO A 522 12.58 24.51 -10.34
C PRO A 522 11.42 25.17 -11.06
N VAL A 523 10.51 24.35 -11.55
CA VAL A 523 9.24 24.77 -12.16
C VAL A 523 8.08 24.06 -11.44
N LEU A 524 7.12 24.88 -10.98
CA LEU A 524 5.85 24.33 -10.44
C LEU A 524 4.79 24.26 -11.53
N LEU A 525 4.17 23.11 -11.62
CA LEU A 525 3.13 22.80 -12.59
C LEU A 525 1.88 22.25 -11.91
N THR A 526 0.79 23.03 -11.98
CA THR A 526 -0.51 22.63 -11.45
C THR A 526 -1.64 22.83 -12.46
N GLY A 527 -2.86 22.39 -12.12
CA GLY A 527 -4.03 22.57 -12.99
C GLY A 527 -4.43 24.03 -13.23
N SER A 528 -3.94 24.96 -12.39
CA SER A 528 -4.29 26.38 -12.45
C SER A 528 -3.08 27.28 -12.65
N SER A 529 -1.85 26.81 -12.39
CA SER A 529 -0.68 27.66 -12.25
C SER A 529 0.58 27.05 -12.88
N VAL A 530 1.37 27.90 -13.52
CA VAL A 530 2.75 27.62 -13.94
C VAL A 530 3.64 28.68 -13.29
N LEU A 531 4.53 28.22 -12.39
CA LEU A 531 5.48 29.08 -11.72
C LEU A 531 6.90 28.64 -12.06
N VAL A 532 7.78 29.60 -12.27
CA VAL A 532 9.17 29.34 -12.59
C VAL A 532 10.06 30.12 -11.64
N ASP A 533 11.26 29.65 -11.38
CA ASP A 533 12.27 30.41 -10.69
C ASP A 533 12.45 31.80 -11.35
N ALA A 534 12.63 32.84 -10.55
CA ALA A 534 12.77 34.21 -11.07
C ALA A 534 13.98 34.37 -12.00
N ASP A 535 15.07 33.67 -11.69
CA ASP A 535 16.31 33.72 -12.48
C ASP A 535 16.20 32.93 -13.79
N LEU A 536 15.37 31.88 -13.79
CA LEU A 536 15.07 31.10 -14.99
C LEU A 536 14.10 31.82 -15.95
N ALA A 537 13.28 32.76 -15.46
CA ALA A 537 12.09 33.24 -16.16
C ALA A 537 12.34 33.70 -17.61
N SER A 538 13.45 34.43 -17.87
CA SER A 538 13.79 34.90 -19.22
C SER A 538 14.14 33.75 -20.17
N VAL A 539 15.01 32.84 -19.74
CA VAL A 539 15.43 31.68 -20.52
C VAL A 539 14.25 30.73 -20.78
N PHE A 540 13.38 30.56 -19.76
CA PHE A 540 12.15 29.78 -19.89
C PHE A 540 11.20 30.35 -20.94
N LEU A 541 10.94 31.68 -20.91
CA LEU A 541 10.04 32.31 -21.87
C LEU A 541 10.58 32.23 -23.31
N ASP A 542 11.88 32.45 -23.53
CA ASP A 542 12.50 32.35 -24.86
C ASP A 542 12.39 30.91 -25.40
N ALA A 543 12.69 29.91 -24.58
CA ALA A 543 12.55 28.52 -24.95
C ALA A 543 11.09 28.12 -25.21
N ALA A 544 10.16 28.63 -24.41
CA ALA A 544 8.73 28.42 -24.55
C ALA A 544 8.17 29.05 -25.83
N HIS A 545 8.54 30.26 -26.16
CA HIS A 545 8.18 30.91 -27.41
C HIS A 545 8.69 30.13 -28.62
N THR A 546 9.93 29.66 -28.57
CA THR A 546 10.51 28.83 -29.63
C THR A 546 9.71 27.56 -29.85
N TRP A 547 9.31 26.89 -28.79
CA TRP A 547 8.49 25.69 -28.87
C TRP A 547 7.08 25.97 -29.42
N LEU A 548 6.40 27.01 -28.90
CA LEU A 548 5.07 27.40 -29.38
C LEU A 548 5.05 27.73 -30.88
N GLN A 549 6.08 28.41 -31.37
CA GLN A 549 6.25 28.71 -32.80
C GLN A 549 6.42 27.41 -33.61
N LYS A 550 7.26 26.50 -33.14
CA LYS A 550 7.49 25.20 -33.82
C LYS A 550 6.20 24.40 -33.92
N GLU A 551 5.41 24.37 -32.87
CA GLU A 551 4.13 23.63 -32.82
C GLU A 551 2.97 24.42 -33.46
N SER A 552 3.22 25.62 -34.00
CA SER A 552 2.21 26.52 -34.64
C SER A 552 1.07 26.88 -33.66
N ILE A 553 1.34 26.99 -32.36
CA ILE A 553 0.37 27.35 -31.34
C ILE A 553 0.44 28.85 -31.05
N ASN A 554 -0.65 29.55 -31.32
CA ASN A 554 -0.73 31.00 -31.12
C ASN A 554 -1.10 31.36 -29.66
N VAL A 555 -0.08 31.54 -28.81
CA VAL A 555 -0.19 31.94 -27.41
C VAL A 555 0.86 33.01 -27.14
N GLN A 556 0.47 34.11 -26.54
CA GLN A 556 1.40 35.12 -26.02
C GLN A 556 1.67 34.88 -24.55
N LEU A 557 2.92 34.56 -24.21
CA LEU A 557 3.35 34.37 -22.83
C LEU A 557 3.82 35.67 -22.20
N SER A 558 3.54 35.82 -20.92
CA SER A 558 4.04 36.86 -20.05
C SER A 558 4.39 36.30 -18.68
N SER A 559 5.37 36.91 -18.00
CA SER A 559 5.67 36.56 -16.61
C SER A 559 5.39 37.74 -15.68
N GLN A 560 4.91 37.41 -14.49
CA GLN A 560 4.70 38.35 -13.42
C GLN A 560 5.54 37.94 -12.22
N ARG A 561 6.50 38.74 -11.82
CA ARG A 561 7.38 38.46 -10.67
C ARG A 561 6.60 38.51 -9.36
N SER A 562 6.88 37.55 -8.49
CA SER A 562 6.37 37.45 -7.14
C SER A 562 7.48 36.85 -6.26
N ASP A 563 8.13 37.70 -5.46
CA ASP A 563 9.29 37.34 -4.63
C ASP A 563 10.45 36.73 -5.46
N ASN A 564 10.81 35.48 -5.17
CA ASN A 564 11.87 34.71 -5.83
C ASN A 564 11.38 33.82 -6.99
N PHE A 565 10.13 33.97 -7.45
CA PHE A 565 9.59 33.25 -8.60
C PHE A 565 8.76 34.16 -9.51
N CYS A 566 8.46 33.67 -10.69
CA CYS A 566 7.57 34.31 -11.66
C CYS A 566 6.37 33.45 -11.96
N VAL A 567 5.19 34.06 -12.01
CA VAL A 567 3.94 33.45 -12.50
C VAL A 567 3.89 33.58 -14.01
N VAL A 568 3.88 32.50 -14.75
CA VAL A 568 3.76 32.49 -16.20
C VAL A 568 2.28 32.48 -16.60
N LYS A 569 1.90 33.45 -17.42
CA LYS A 569 0.53 33.60 -17.93
C LYS A 569 0.53 33.58 -19.45
N GLY A 570 -0.40 32.86 -20.04
CA GLY A 570 -0.61 32.85 -21.47
C GLY A 570 -1.93 33.52 -21.85
N ARG A 571 -1.87 34.40 -22.85
CA ARG A 571 -3.06 34.98 -23.48
C ARG A 571 -3.42 34.24 -24.75
N GLY A 572 -4.67 33.74 -24.84
CA GLY A 572 -5.17 32.99 -25.98
C GLY A 572 -5.99 31.79 -25.52
N THR A 573 -6.91 31.33 -26.36
CA THR A 573 -7.79 30.17 -26.07
C THR A 573 -7.04 28.83 -25.97
N HIS A 574 -5.81 28.79 -26.48
CA HIS A 574 -4.99 27.59 -26.50
C HIS A 574 -4.13 27.39 -25.23
N TRP A 575 -4.05 28.38 -24.31
CA TRP A 575 -3.33 28.22 -23.06
C TRP A 575 -4.15 27.41 -22.07
N CYS A 576 -3.98 26.12 -22.11
CA CYS A 576 -4.69 25.15 -21.27
C CYS A 576 -3.73 24.07 -20.73
N PRO A 577 -4.12 23.29 -19.72
CA PRO A 577 -3.27 22.25 -19.14
C PRO A 577 -2.60 21.34 -20.16
N ARG A 578 -3.31 20.92 -21.19
CA ARG A 578 -2.75 20.08 -22.25
C ARG A 578 -1.51 20.70 -22.90
N VAL A 579 -1.60 21.98 -23.26
CA VAL A 579 -0.51 22.67 -23.97
C VAL A 579 0.66 22.98 -23.06
N TYR A 580 0.41 23.56 -21.87
CA TYR A 580 1.53 23.90 -21.01
C TYR A 580 2.19 22.69 -20.34
N VAL A 581 1.50 21.57 -20.11
CA VAL A 581 2.11 20.31 -19.67
C VAL A 581 3.08 19.79 -20.72
N GLU A 582 2.67 19.77 -21.99
CA GLU A 582 3.50 19.31 -23.10
C GLU A 582 4.75 20.20 -23.30
N LEU A 583 4.55 21.51 -23.32
CA LEU A 583 5.63 22.51 -23.36
C LEU A 583 6.65 22.29 -22.24
N ILE A 584 6.19 22.26 -20.98
CA ILE A 584 7.07 22.15 -19.82
C ILE A 584 7.79 20.79 -19.81
N THR A 585 7.11 19.73 -20.23
CA THR A 585 7.73 18.41 -20.38
C THR A 585 8.91 18.44 -21.36
N GLU A 586 8.74 19.08 -22.51
CA GLU A 586 9.82 19.21 -23.49
C GLU A 586 10.98 20.06 -22.95
N LEU A 587 10.70 21.18 -22.28
CA LEU A 587 11.72 22.01 -21.65
C LEU A 587 12.50 21.28 -20.55
N PHE A 588 11.80 20.47 -19.76
CA PHE A 588 12.40 19.62 -18.75
C PHE A 588 13.29 18.52 -19.37
N GLN A 589 12.83 17.88 -20.41
CA GLN A 589 13.62 16.88 -21.13
C GLN A 589 14.90 17.47 -21.75
N ARG A 590 14.84 18.69 -22.25
CA ARG A 590 16.00 19.43 -22.75
C ARG A 590 16.94 19.93 -21.64
N GLY A 591 16.47 20.01 -20.41
CA GLY A 591 17.25 20.48 -19.26
C GLY A 591 17.25 21.99 -19.06
N VAL A 592 16.27 22.70 -19.60
CA VAL A 592 15.99 24.11 -19.26
C VAL A 592 15.63 24.23 -17.80
N THR A 593 14.87 23.29 -17.27
CA THR A 593 14.69 23.05 -15.84
C THR A 593 15.15 21.63 -15.49
N ARG A 594 15.69 21.44 -14.30
CA ARG A 594 16.13 20.15 -13.80
C ARG A 594 15.22 19.57 -12.71
N CYS A 595 14.26 20.37 -12.21
CA CYS A 595 13.32 19.95 -11.18
C CYS A 595 11.89 20.41 -11.52
N LEU A 596 10.98 19.44 -11.69
CA LEU A 596 9.54 19.72 -11.77
C LEU A 596 8.87 19.41 -10.45
N VAL A 597 8.08 20.34 -9.96
CA VAL A 597 7.20 20.18 -8.83
C VAL A 597 5.77 20.20 -9.32
N GLY A 598 4.94 19.24 -8.92
CA GLY A 598 3.57 19.26 -9.40
C GLY A 598 2.62 18.37 -8.61
N THR A 599 1.35 18.45 -9.04
CA THR A 599 0.32 17.62 -8.43
C THR A 599 0.15 16.31 -9.17
N ARG A 600 -0.26 15.28 -8.42
CA ARG A 600 -0.59 13.98 -8.99
C ARG A 600 -1.59 14.07 -10.16
N GLY A 601 -2.55 14.98 -10.10
CA GLY A 601 -3.57 15.12 -11.14
C GLY A 601 -3.00 15.48 -12.51
N LEU A 602 -1.87 16.18 -12.57
CA LEU A 602 -1.20 16.54 -13.82
C LEU A 602 -0.03 15.64 -14.19
N LEU A 603 0.81 15.31 -13.21
CA LEU A 603 2.02 14.51 -13.43
C LEU A 603 1.79 13.00 -13.17
N GLY A 604 0.55 12.60 -12.87
CA GLY A 604 0.11 11.22 -12.69
C GLY A 604 -0.33 10.54 -14.00
N GLU A 605 -1.60 10.19 -14.11
CA GLU A 605 -2.14 9.47 -15.27
C GLU A 605 -1.99 10.22 -16.60
N GLY A 606 -1.47 9.55 -17.61
CA GLY A 606 -1.38 10.09 -18.98
C GLY A 606 -0.16 10.96 -19.28
N TRP A 607 0.58 11.45 -18.26
CA TRP A 607 1.81 12.21 -18.47
C TRP A 607 3.00 11.30 -18.79
N ASP A 608 3.92 11.75 -19.66
CA ASP A 608 5.06 10.97 -20.10
C ASP A 608 6.36 11.82 -20.19
N ALA A 609 7.39 11.39 -19.45
CA ALA A 609 8.74 11.94 -19.56
C ALA A 609 9.76 10.83 -19.31
N ASP A 610 10.50 10.45 -20.34
CA ASP A 610 11.47 9.34 -20.29
C ASP A 610 12.79 9.68 -19.59
N THR A 611 13.05 10.97 -19.38
CA THR A 611 14.29 11.46 -18.79
C THR A 611 14.34 11.41 -17.26
N ILE A 612 13.21 11.24 -16.59
CA ILE A 612 13.14 11.26 -15.12
C ILE A 612 14.08 10.22 -14.51
N ASN A 613 15.00 10.66 -13.66
CA ASN A 613 15.95 9.80 -12.95
C ASN A 613 15.93 9.98 -11.41
N VAL A 614 15.15 10.96 -10.92
CA VAL A 614 14.84 11.18 -9.51
C VAL A 614 13.35 11.44 -9.37
N LEU A 615 12.67 10.67 -8.54
CA LEU A 615 11.25 10.86 -8.19
C LEU A 615 11.16 11.03 -6.67
N VAL A 616 10.56 12.11 -6.20
CA VAL A 616 10.28 12.31 -4.77
C VAL A 616 8.77 12.34 -4.56
N ASP A 617 8.26 11.39 -3.79
CA ASP A 617 6.84 11.23 -3.51
C ASP A 617 6.48 11.77 -2.12
N LEU A 618 5.80 12.92 -2.08
CA LEU A 618 5.22 13.50 -0.86
C LEU A 618 3.74 13.14 -0.68
N SER A 619 3.16 12.36 -1.60
CA SER A 619 1.73 12.07 -1.62
C SER A 619 1.31 11.07 -0.55
N THR A 620 0.04 11.15 -0.15
CA THR A 620 -0.57 10.25 0.86
C THR A 620 -1.24 9.01 0.27
N PHE A 621 -1.23 8.83 -1.05
CA PHE A 621 -1.86 7.70 -1.73
C PHE A 621 -1.14 6.40 -1.46
N THR A 622 -1.93 5.33 -1.24
CA THR A 622 -1.42 3.98 -0.91
C THR A 622 -1.95 2.89 -1.85
N THR A 623 -2.81 3.25 -2.81
CA THR A 623 -3.32 2.25 -3.76
C THR A 623 -2.20 1.78 -4.66
N SER A 624 -2.09 0.46 -4.84
CA SER A 624 -1.03 -0.17 -5.64
C SER A 624 -1.00 0.35 -7.07
N THR A 625 -2.16 0.62 -7.65
CA THR A 625 -2.29 1.20 -9.00
C THR A 625 -1.62 2.57 -9.09
N THR A 626 -1.99 3.50 -8.19
CA THR A 626 -1.42 4.86 -8.21
C THR A 626 0.08 4.84 -8.00
N VAL A 627 0.58 4.03 -7.05
CA VAL A 627 2.01 3.90 -6.78
C VAL A 627 2.76 3.35 -7.99
N ASN A 628 2.26 2.28 -8.61
CA ASN A 628 2.90 1.69 -9.79
C ASN A 628 2.84 2.61 -11.02
N GLN A 629 1.76 3.36 -11.20
CA GLN A 629 1.65 4.35 -12.28
C GLN A 629 2.67 5.48 -12.07
N LEU A 630 2.80 6.01 -10.86
CA LEU A 630 3.73 7.08 -10.54
C LEU A 630 5.19 6.62 -10.74
N ARG A 631 5.59 5.50 -10.15
CA ARG A 631 6.93 4.92 -10.31
C ARG A 631 7.21 4.48 -11.73
N GLY A 632 6.20 4.01 -12.45
CA GLY A 632 6.28 3.67 -13.86
C GLY A 632 6.76 4.83 -14.78
N ARG A 633 6.73 6.08 -14.29
CA ARG A 633 7.25 7.24 -15.02
C ARG A 633 8.77 7.33 -14.92
N SER A 634 9.32 7.13 -13.72
CA SER A 634 10.77 7.23 -13.49
C SER A 634 11.54 6.08 -14.16
N ILE A 635 10.92 4.91 -14.33
CA ILE A 635 11.57 3.71 -14.86
C ILE A 635 11.47 3.56 -16.39
N ARG A 636 11.00 4.56 -17.12
CA ARG A 636 11.01 4.52 -18.60
C ARG A 636 12.43 4.59 -19.12
N LEU A 637 12.69 3.87 -20.21
CA LEU A 637 13.97 3.94 -20.90
C LEU A 637 14.17 5.30 -21.55
N ASN A 638 15.38 5.82 -21.46
CA ASN A 638 15.79 7.01 -22.18
C ASN A 638 16.83 6.62 -23.24
N PRO A 639 16.51 6.73 -24.53
CA PRO A 639 17.46 6.36 -25.60
C PRO A 639 18.78 7.15 -25.54
N ARG A 640 18.75 8.38 -24.99
CA ARG A 640 19.93 9.24 -24.81
C ARG A 640 20.77 8.89 -23.57
N ALA A 641 20.22 8.04 -22.67
CA ALA A 641 20.90 7.62 -21.45
C ALA A 641 20.69 6.11 -21.22
N PRO A 642 21.35 5.24 -21.99
CA PRO A 642 21.10 3.78 -21.97
C PRO A 642 21.40 3.14 -20.60
N LYS A 643 22.27 3.75 -19.79
CA LYS A 643 22.54 3.30 -18.41
C LYS A 643 21.78 4.12 -17.36
N LYS A 644 20.58 4.61 -17.70
CA LYS A 644 19.72 5.29 -16.75
C LYS A 644 19.35 4.36 -15.59
N LEU A 645 19.44 4.88 -14.36
CA LEU A 645 18.87 4.29 -13.15
C LEU A 645 17.99 5.37 -12.48
N ALA A 646 16.82 4.99 -11.99
CA ALA A 646 15.93 5.88 -11.28
C ALA A 646 16.03 5.67 -9.76
N ASN A 647 16.14 6.77 -9.00
CA ASN A 647 15.96 6.78 -7.56
C ASN A 647 14.55 7.30 -7.23
N ASN A 648 13.76 6.49 -6.53
CA ASN A 648 12.44 6.85 -6.07
C ASN A 648 12.49 7.05 -4.56
N TRP A 649 12.17 8.25 -4.09
CA TRP A 649 12.20 8.63 -2.70
C TRP A 649 10.80 8.75 -2.13
N ASP A 650 10.56 8.12 -0.98
CA ASP A 650 9.43 8.40 -0.10
C ASP A 650 9.89 9.24 1.08
N VAL A 651 9.17 10.31 1.40
CA VAL A 651 9.42 11.10 2.62
C VAL A 651 8.38 10.73 3.66
N VAL A 652 8.83 10.21 4.80
CA VAL A 652 7.98 9.59 5.82
C VAL A 652 8.11 10.35 7.13
N CYS A 653 6.99 10.85 7.64
CA CYS A 653 6.95 11.51 8.95
C CYS A 653 6.58 10.52 10.05
N ILE A 654 7.32 10.54 11.16
CA ILE A 654 7.09 9.66 12.31
C ILE A 654 7.15 10.44 13.63
N ALA A 655 6.28 10.05 14.55
CA ALA A 655 6.25 10.48 15.95
C ALA A 655 5.72 9.31 16.80
N PRO A 656 6.55 8.27 17.02
CA PRO A 656 6.11 6.96 17.53
C PRO A 656 5.54 7.02 18.95
N GLU A 657 5.85 8.04 19.72
CA GLU A 657 5.34 8.29 21.06
C GLU A 657 3.84 8.64 21.12
N PHE A 658 3.21 8.96 19.97
CA PHE A 658 1.82 9.39 19.90
C PHE A 658 0.91 8.38 19.19
N SER A 659 -0.37 8.35 19.58
CA SER A 659 -1.39 7.41 19.12
C SER A 659 -1.54 7.30 17.60
N LYS A 660 -1.31 8.40 16.85
CA LYS A 660 -1.38 8.48 15.38
C LYS A 660 -0.04 8.77 14.72
N GLY A 661 1.02 8.79 15.51
CA GLY A 661 2.36 9.19 15.09
C GLY A 661 2.98 8.32 14.02
N LEU A 662 2.51 7.09 13.84
CA LEU A 662 2.98 6.13 12.85
C LEU A 662 2.06 6.01 11.61
N ASP A 663 0.99 6.80 11.51
CA ASP A 663 0.05 6.70 10.39
C ASP A 663 0.73 6.88 9.02
N ASP A 664 1.73 7.74 8.93
CA ASP A 664 2.48 7.96 7.69
C ASP A 664 3.45 6.82 7.38
N TYR A 665 4.05 6.22 8.42
CA TYR A 665 4.85 5.00 8.28
C TYR A 665 3.99 3.82 7.81
N HIS A 666 2.79 3.65 8.34
CA HIS A 666 1.86 2.63 7.87
C HIS A 666 1.41 2.87 6.41
N ARG A 667 1.32 4.15 5.97
CA ARG A 667 1.10 4.46 4.54
C ARG A 667 2.29 4.05 3.70
N PHE A 668 3.51 4.32 4.14
CA PHE A 668 4.74 3.90 3.47
C PHE A 668 4.81 2.38 3.29
N ILE A 669 4.54 1.60 4.35
CA ILE A 669 4.46 0.12 4.24
C ILE A 669 3.41 -0.29 3.21
N ARG A 670 2.21 0.31 3.24
CA ARG A 670 1.13 -0.01 2.29
C ARG A 670 1.49 0.35 0.86
N LYS A 671 2.17 1.48 0.61
CA LYS A 671 2.67 1.84 -0.72
C LYS A 671 3.56 0.75 -1.31
N HIS A 672 4.42 0.16 -0.50
CA HIS A 672 5.37 -0.85 -0.94
C HIS A 672 4.81 -2.27 -0.98
N LYS A 673 3.64 -2.55 -0.40
CA LYS A 673 3.10 -3.92 -0.27
C LYS A 673 3.11 -4.73 -1.56
N THR A 674 2.88 -4.10 -2.70
CA THR A 674 2.85 -4.75 -4.03
C THR A 674 4.02 -4.37 -4.93
N VAL A 675 4.91 -3.51 -4.47
CA VAL A 675 6.06 -3.02 -5.23
C VAL A 675 7.23 -3.98 -5.04
N PHE A 676 7.88 -4.30 -6.15
CA PHE A 676 9.16 -4.99 -6.15
C PHE A 676 10.29 -3.98 -6.21
N GLY A 677 11.40 -4.27 -5.56
CA GLY A 677 12.59 -3.45 -5.63
C GLY A 677 13.86 -4.24 -5.36
N ILE A 678 14.98 -3.67 -5.77
CA ILE A 678 16.28 -4.30 -5.57
C ILE A 678 16.77 -4.04 -4.15
N CYS A 679 17.22 -5.10 -3.51
CA CYS A 679 17.81 -5.07 -2.19
C CYS A 679 19.31 -4.73 -2.24
N ASP A 680 19.87 -4.42 -1.10
CA ASP A 680 21.30 -4.21 -0.88
C ASP A 680 22.18 -5.42 -1.27
N ASP A 681 21.66 -6.66 -1.13
CA ASP A 681 22.29 -7.91 -1.54
C ASP A 681 22.09 -8.28 -3.03
N GLY A 682 21.34 -7.49 -3.78
CA GLY A 682 21.07 -7.67 -5.22
C GLY A 682 19.89 -8.60 -5.53
N ALA A 683 19.21 -9.17 -4.54
CA ALA A 683 17.94 -9.84 -4.75
C ALA A 683 16.82 -8.82 -4.99
N ILE A 684 15.77 -9.22 -5.69
CA ILE A 684 14.60 -8.38 -5.92
C ILE A 684 13.47 -8.90 -5.04
N GLU A 685 13.03 -8.08 -4.09
CA GLU A 685 12.05 -8.44 -3.08
C GLU A 685 10.76 -7.62 -3.25
N LYS A 686 9.62 -8.22 -2.96
CA LYS A 686 8.33 -7.57 -2.87
C LYS A 686 8.08 -7.08 -1.44
N GLY A 687 7.58 -5.86 -1.32
CA GLY A 687 7.29 -5.28 0.00
C GLY A 687 8.37 -4.30 0.47
N VAL A 688 8.14 -3.66 1.61
CA VAL A 688 8.99 -2.59 2.13
C VAL A 688 10.44 -3.02 2.45
N GLY A 689 10.67 -4.32 2.63
CA GLY A 689 11.97 -4.88 2.94
C GLY A 689 13.04 -4.64 1.85
N HIS A 690 12.63 -4.37 0.59
CA HIS A 690 13.61 -4.01 -0.44
C HIS A 690 14.21 -2.62 -0.23
N VAL A 691 13.49 -1.70 0.40
CA VAL A 691 14.03 -0.37 0.74
C VAL A 691 15.09 -0.53 1.84
N HIS A 692 14.75 -1.20 2.91
CA HIS A 692 15.68 -1.62 3.96
C HIS A 692 15.13 -2.80 4.73
N ALA A 693 15.96 -3.80 5.02
CA ALA A 693 15.54 -5.03 5.70
C ALA A 693 14.84 -4.77 7.05
N ALA A 694 15.33 -3.79 7.82
CA ALA A 694 14.75 -3.40 9.10
C ALA A 694 13.29 -2.94 9.02
N PHE A 695 12.82 -2.40 7.89
CA PHE A 695 11.45 -1.90 7.76
C PHE A 695 10.38 -2.99 7.74
N THR A 696 10.78 -4.25 7.63
CA THR A 696 9.86 -5.38 7.74
C THR A 696 9.31 -5.52 9.17
N ASP A 697 10.14 -5.25 10.18
CA ASP A 697 9.86 -5.47 11.61
C ASP A 697 10.19 -4.26 12.47
N LEU A 698 10.06 -3.09 11.92
CA LEU A 698 10.45 -1.91 12.63
C LEU A 698 9.62 -1.71 13.90
N LYS A 699 10.25 -1.92 15.04
CA LYS A 699 9.68 -1.48 16.31
C LYS A 699 9.77 0.04 16.36
N PRO A 700 8.64 0.72 16.54
CA PRO A 700 8.58 2.19 16.51
C PRO A 700 9.59 2.87 17.44
N GLU A 701 9.86 2.26 18.59
CA GLU A 701 10.78 2.77 19.61
C GLU A 701 12.24 2.81 19.13
N LEU A 702 12.59 1.98 18.14
CA LEU A 702 13.95 1.94 17.58
C LEU A 702 14.17 2.99 16.49
N LEU A 703 13.09 3.50 15.86
CA LEU A 703 13.18 4.51 14.79
C LEU A 703 13.65 5.86 15.31
N GLU A 704 13.08 6.32 16.41
CA GLU A 704 13.28 7.68 16.90
C GLU A 704 14.76 8.00 17.15
N ASN A 705 15.49 7.06 17.75
CA ASN A 705 16.91 7.22 18.07
C ASN A 705 17.86 7.02 16.87
N ASN A 706 17.34 6.54 15.72
CA ASN A 706 18.16 6.15 14.57
C ASN A 706 17.80 6.88 13.27
N ILE A 707 16.92 7.88 13.30
CA ILE A 707 16.49 8.62 12.09
C ILE A 707 17.67 9.21 11.33
N ALA A 708 18.60 9.84 12.04
CA ALA A 708 19.76 10.49 11.43
C ALA A 708 20.66 9.48 10.70
N ASP A 709 20.91 8.33 11.31
CA ASP A 709 21.75 7.28 10.75
C ASP A 709 21.09 6.62 9.54
N LEU A 710 19.78 6.34 9.64
CA LEU A 710 18.99 5.81 8.51
C LEU A 710 18.97 6.77 7.32
N ASN A 711 18.76 8.07 7.58
CA ASN A 711 18.78 9.08 6.52
C ASN A 711 20.17 9.19 5.89
N ALA A 712 21.24 9.18 6.69
CA ALA A 712 22.61 9.21 6.18
C ALA A 712 22.91 7.96 5.33
N GLU A 713 22.43 6.78 5.74
CA GLU A 713 22.55 5.54 4.97
C GLU A 713 21.80 5.65 3.63
N MET A 714 20.55 6.12 3.63
CA MET A 714 19.74 6.26 2.41
C MET A 714 20.37 7.27 1.44
N LEU A 715 20.87 8.40 1.93
CA LEU A 715 21.60 9.38 1.11
C LEU A 715 22.86 8.76 0.50
N LYS A 716 23.63 8.00 1.27
CA LYS A 716 24.81 7.26 0.78
C LYS A 716 24.43 6.19 -0.26
N ARG A 717 23.32 5.47 -0.07
CA ARG A 717 22.82 4.49 -1.05
C ARG A 717 22.45 5.16 -2.37
N SER A 718 21.89 6.36 -2.36
CA SER A 718 21.57 7.12 -3.57
C SER A 718 22.79 7.42 -4.45
N GLU A 719 23.99 7.45 -3.85
CA GLU A 719 25.25 7.65 -4.58
C GLU A 719 25.70 6.41 -5.35
N SER A 720 25.24 5.21 -4.97
CA SER A 720 25.72 3.92 -5.48
C SER A 720 25.04 3.47 -6.78
N ARG A 721 24.60 4.42 -7.64
CA ARG A 721 23.81 4.17 -8.86
C ARG A 721 24.43 3.13 -9.82
N ALA A 722 25.73 3.16 -10.05
CA ALA A 722 26.40 2.22 -10.94
C ALA A 722 26.35 0.79 -10.39
N ARG A 723 26.63 0.62 -9.09
CA ARG A 723 26.53 -0.69 -8.41
C ARG A 723 25.11 -1.25 -8.49
N VAL A 724 24.10 -0.44 -8.20
CA VAL A 724 22.69 -0.85 -8.26
C VAL A 724 22.30 -1.21 -9.69
N TYR A 725 22.75 -0.47 -10.70
CA TYR A 725 22.51 -0.80 -12.10
C TYR A 725 23.05 -2.20 -12.45
N ASP A 726 24.29 -2.50 -12.04
CA ASP A 726 24.95 -3.79 -12.32
C ASP A 726 24.26 -4.95 -11.55
N GLN A 727 23.76 -4.70 -10.35
CA GLN A 727 23.01 -5.69 -9.56
C GLN A 727 21.69 -6.14 -10.22
N TRP A 728 21.08 -5.33 -11.09
CA TRP A 728 19.88 -5.72 -11.84
C TRP A 728 20.14 -6.81 -12.86
N LYS A 729 21.39 -7.05 -13.28
CA LYS A 729 21.79 -8.10 -14.23
C LYS A 729 20.94 -8.09 -15.50
N ILE A 730 20.79 -6.92 -16.13
CA ILE A 730 19.98 -6.72 -17.34
C ILE A 730 20.49 -7.61 -18.48
N GLY A 731 19.58 -8.30 -19.18
CA GLY A 731 19.89 -9.19 -20.30
C GLY A 731 20.50 -10.53 -19.89
N GLN A 732 20.63 -10.83 -18.59
CA GLN A 732 21.03 -12.15 -18.12
C GLN A 732 19.80 -13.05 -17.94
N PRO A 733 19.93 -14.38 -18.12
CA PRO A 733 18.84 -15.31 -17.83
C PRO A 733 18.33 -15.18 -16.40
N TYR A 734 17.04 -15.23 -16.20
CA TYR A 734 16.39 -15.15 -14.90
C TYR A 734 15.16 -16.07 -14.86
N SER A 735 14.73 -16.45 -13.65
CA SER A 735 13.46 -17.13 -13.47
C SER A 735 12.35 -16.10 -13.30
N ALA A 736 11.29 -16.20 -14.10
CA ALA A 736 10.10 -15.37 -13.95
C ALA A 736 9.28 -15.71 -12.70
N SER A 737 9.50 -16.90 -12.11
CA SER A 737 8.84 -17.35 -10.90
C SER A 737 9.65 -16.95 -9.67
N PRO A 738 9.03 -16.29 -8.67
CA PRO A 738 9.70 -15.98 -7.42
C PRO A 738 9.96 -17.26 -6.62
N ILE A 739 11.04 -17.26 -5.85
CA ILE A 739 11.32 -18.30 -4.85
C ILE A 739 11.11 -17.76 -3.45
N ARG A 740 10.90 -18.66 -2.48
CA ARG A 740 10.80 -18.32 -1.07
C ARG A 740 12.19 -18.28 -0.43
N CYS A 741 12.41 -17.29 0.42
CA CYS A 741 13.60 -17.18 1.27
C CYS A 741 13.19 -16.97 2.72
N VAL A 742 14.12 -17.20 3.63
CA VAL A 742 13.98 -16.87 5.04
C VAL A 742 14.97 -15.76 5.38
N GLU A 743 14.48 -14.68 5.93
CA GLU A 743 15.26 -13.56 6.42
C GLU A 743 15.27 -13.58 7.94
N ILE A 744 16.47 -13.52 8.54
CA ILE A 744 16.69 -13.80 9.94
C ILE A 744 17.49 -12.65 10.54
N ARG A 745 17.07 -12.15 11.69
CA ARG A 745 17.83 -11.22 12.50
C ARG A 745 17.89 -11.70 13.94
N ASP A 746 19.08 -11.62 14.54
CA ASP A 746 19.22 -11.75 15.97
C ASP A 746 18.54 -10.60 16.69
N GLN A 747 17.66 -10.92 17.63
CA GLN A 747 17.17 -9.91 18.55
C GLN A 747 18.25 -9.64 19.61
N VAL A 748 18.85 -8.47 19.58
CA VAL A 748 19.73 -7.98 20.62
C VAL A 748 18.84 -7.65 21.84
N GLY A 749 18.93 -8.49 22.88
CA GLY A 749 18.24 -8.21 24.14
C GLY A 749 18.84 -7.01 24.87
N PRO A 750 18.22 -6.52 25.98
CA PRO A 750 18.70 -5.39 26.77
C PRO A 750 20.12 -5.58 27.30
N ASN A 751 20.64 -6.79 27.29
CA ASN A 751 22.02 -7.15 27.72
C ASN A 751 22.96 -7.42 26.54
N GLY A 752 22.62 -7.06 25.31
CA GLY A 752 23.49 -7.28 24.16
C GLY A 752 23.52 -8.72 23.62
N PHE A 753 22.60 -9.59 24.05
CA PHE A 753 22.58 -10.99 23.64
C PHE A 753 21.57 -11.23 22.50
N GLY A 754 22.10 -11.48 21.31
CA GLY A 754 21.40 -12.13 20.22
C GLY A 754 21.22 -13.64 20.48
N TRP A 755 20.97 -14.41 19.43
CA TRP A 755 20.88 -15.88 19.48
C TRP A 755 21.84 -16.50 20.49
N PRO A 756 21.38 -17.19 21.57
CA PRO A 756 22.30 -17.79 22.46
C PRO A 756 23.10 -18.88 21.75
N PRO A 757 24.36 -18.91 21.96
CA PRO A 757 25.37 -17.89 22.18
C PRO A 757 26.31 -17.74 20.97
N PHE A 758 26.16 -16.63 20.24
CA PHE A 758 27.13 -16.30 19.19
C PHE A 758 28.36 -15.57 19.72
N GLU A 759 28.37 -15.25 20.99
CA GLU A 759 29.23 -14.23 21.55
C GLU A 759 30.48 -14.71 22.18
N THR A 760 31.20 -15.57 21.59
CA THR A 760 32.55 -15.59 21.99
C THR A 760 33.43 -15.59 20.75
N GLN A 761 34.44 -14.78 20.73
CA GLN A 761 35.55 -14.82 19.76
C GLN A 761 36.17 -16.20 19.58
N THR A 762 35.63 -17.20 20.27
CA THR A 762 36.12 -18.58 20.35
C THR A 762 35.18 -19.62 19.72
N THR A 763 33.93 -19.26 19.37
CA THR A 763 33.05 -20.19 18.65
C THR A 763 33.32 -20.15 17.17
N PRO A 764 33.30 -21.30 16.44
CA PRO A 764 33.45 -21.33 14.97
C PRO A 764 32.22 -20.80 14.23
N TRP A 765 31.17 -20.45 14.94
CA TRP A 765 29.88 -20.05 14.38
C TRP A 765 29.66 -18.53 14.46
N ASN A 766 29.51 -17.90 13.34
CA ASN A 766 28.84 -16.61 13.23
C ASN A 766 27.42 -16.83 12.74
N GLN A 767 26.60 -15.79 12.75
CA GLN A 767 25.20 -15.86 12.29
C GLN A 767 25.08 -16.57 10.93
N ASN A 768 25.87 -16.19 9.96
CA ASN A 768 25.79 -16.74 8.60
C ASN A 768 26.18 -18.21 8.53
N THR A 769 27.24 -18.62 9.20
CA THR A 769 27.70 -20.01 9.17
C THR A 769 26.73 -20.94 9.88
N LEU A 770 26.08 -20.47 10.96
CA LEU A 770 25.07 -21.26 11.65
C LEU A 770 23.80 -21.41 10.85
N VAL A 771 23.29 -20.31 10.29
CA VAL A 771 22.07 -20.34 9.47
C VAL A 771 22.30 -21.20 8.23
N LEU A 772 23.51 -21.17 7.66
CA LEU A 772 23.90 -22.05 6.56
C LEU A 772 23.92 -23.52 6.99
N ALA A 773 24.42 -23.83 8.19
CA ALA A 773 24.41 -25.19 8.74
C ALA A 773 22.99 -25.73 8.92
N PHE A 774 22.06 -24.91 9.47
CA PHE A 774 20.63 -25.26 9.52
C PHE A 774 20.07 -25.51 8.12
N GLY A 775 20.35 -24.62 7.18
CA GLY A 775 19.92 -24.78 5.79
C GLY A 775 20.39 -26.08 5.17
N HIS A 776 21.67 -26.45 5.37
CA HIS A 776 22.21 -27.71 4.87
C HIS A 776 21.57 -28.94 5.52
N ALA A 777 21.35 -28.93 6.85
CA ALA A 777 20.68 -30.00 7.55
C ALA A 777 19.25 -30.23 7.04
N ILE A 778 18.48 -29.15 6.91
CA ILE A 778 17.10 -29.18 6.43
C ILE A 778 17.03 -29.61 4.96
N ARG A 779 17.84 -29.00 4.08
CA ARG A 779 17.87 -29.41 2.68
C ARG A 779 18.19 -30.89 2.52
N ALA A 780 19.21 -31.39 3.22
CA ALA A 780 19.60 -32.81 3.14
C ALA A 780 18.50 -33.74 3.65
N ALA A 781 17.83 -33.38 4.75
CA ALA A 781 16.71 -34.16 5.29
C ALA A 781 15.49 -34.15 4.37
N LEU A 782 15.10 -33.00 3.83
CA LEU A 782 13.99 -32.89 2.90
C LEU A 782 14.26 -33.64 1.58
N HIS A 783 15.50 -33.59 1.08
CA HIS A 783 15.90 -34.33 -0.11
C HIS A 783 15.91 -35.85 0.12
N GLU A 784 16.48 -36.35 1.23
CA GLU A 784 16.48 -37.79 1.57
C GLU A 784 15.06 -38.32 1.76
N THR A 785 14.16 -37.50 2.30
CA THR A 785 12.74 -37.85 2.47
C THR A 785 11.87 -37.58 1.23
N ARG A 786 12.48 -37.19 0.10
CA ARG A 786 11.83 -36.91 -1.18
C ARG A 786 10.76 -35.81 -1.12
N GLN A 787 10.88 -34.87 -0.22
CA GLN A 787 9.97 -33.72 -0.12
C GLN A 787 10.40 -32.56 -1.01
N ILE A 788 11.69 -32.50 -1.39
CA ILE A 788 12.25 -31.59 -2.40
C ILE A 788 13.14 -32.39 -3.36
N GLN A 789 13.28 -31.88 -4.59
CA GLN A 789 14.09 -32.58 -5.61
C GLN A 789 15.57 -32.17 -5.57
N GLN A 790 15.87 -30.90 -5.85
CA GLN A 790 17.22 -30.37 -5.91
C GLN A 790 17.24 -28.94 -5.36
N GLY A 791 18.44 -28.43 -5.15
CA GLY A 791 18.68 -27.03 -4.78
C GLY A 791 19.97 -26.86 -4.01
N THR A 792 20.57 -25.70 -4.14
CA THR A 792 21.79 -25.29 -3.43
C THR A 792 21.46 -24.26 -2.38
N VAL A 793 21.80 -24.52 -1.10
CA VAL A 793 21.60 -23.56 -0.03
C VAL A 793 22.57 -22.39 -0.20
N ARG A 794 22.01 -21.18 -0.27
CA ARG A 794 22.78 -19.94 -0.30
C ARG A 794 22.41 -19.01 0.84
N THR A 795 23.36 -18.20 1.25
CA THR A 795 23.15 -17.12 2.24
C THR A 795 23.70 -15.83 1.69
N THR A 796 22.99 -14.74 1.97
CA THR A 796 23.43 -13.36 1.70
C THR A 796 23.26 -12.53 2.96
N ASN A 797 24.12 -11.53 3.12
CA ASN A 797 24.01 -10.57 4.21
C ASN A 797 23.25 -9.36 3.71
N ARG A 798 22.38 -8.86 4.57
CA ARG A 798 21.63 -7.64 4.33
C ARG A 798 22.01 -6.56 5.33
N ASP A 799 21.83 -5.32 4.94
CA ASP A 799 22.01 -4.15 5.81
C ASP A 799 21.14 -4.29 7.07
N GLY A 800 21.59 -3.73 8.19
CA GLY A 800 20.91 -3.87 9.48
C GLY A 800 21.09 -5.21 10.20
N GLY A 801 22.07 -6.03 9.79
CA GLY A 801 22.43 -7.29 10.46
C GLY A 801 21.49 -8.46 10.17
N PHE A 802 20.77 -8.42 9.07
CA PHE A 802 19.93 -9.53 8.62
C PHE A 802 20.77 -10.53 7.78
N ALA A 803 20.48 -11.82 7.95
CA ALA A 803 20.91 -12.88 7.06
C ALA A 803 19.72 -13.42 6.26
N ARG A 804 19.88 -13.54 4.96
CA ARG A 804 18.89 -14.15 4.09
C ARG A 804 19.37 -15.52 3.66
N VAL A 805 18.50 -16.52 3.73
CA VAL A 805 18.78 -17.91 3.32
C VAL A 805 17.71 -18.36 2.34
N PHE A 806 18.15 -18.99 1.28
CA PHE A 806 17.25 -19.52 0.23
C PHE A 806 17.86 -20.74 -0.45
N LEU A 807 17.01 -21.44 -1.19
CA LEU A 807 17.41 -22.55 -2.02
C LEU A 807 17.49 -22.05 -3.48
N ASP A 808 18.69 -22.06 -4.04
CA ASP A 808 18.96 -21.72 -5.45
C ASP A 808 18.83 -22.94 -6.34
N ASP A 809 18.60 -22.77 -7.65
CA ASP A 809 18.42 -23.85 -8.62
C ASP A 809 17.28 -24.83 -8.23
N THR A 810 16.11 -24.30 -7.89
CA THR A 810 14.99 -25.08 -7.37
C THR A 810 13.63 -24.61 -7.91
N SER A 811 12.58 -25.43 -7.75
CA SER A 811 11.22 -25.02 -8.06
C SER A 811 10.64 -24.07 -6.98
N PRO A 812 9.63 -23.26 -7.30
CA PRO A 812 8.93 -22.43 -6.31
C PRO A 812 8.36 -23.24 -5.14
N GLU A 813 7.83 -24.43 -5.42
CA GLU A 813 7.25 -25.36 -4.43
C GLU A 813 8.32 -25.91 -3.49
N ASP A 814 9.47 -26.34 -4.03
CA ASP A 814 10.58 -26.86 -3.23
C ASP A 814 11.18 -25.73 -2.37
N SER A 815 11.29 -24.51 -2.93
CA SER A 815 11.76 -23.35 -2.18
C SER A 815 10.82 -22.99 -1.03
N ALA A 816 9.50 -23.08 -1.23
CA ALA A 816 8.51 -22.83 -0.19
C ALA A 816 8.58 -23.90 0.92
N THR A 817 8.71 -25.18 0.55
CA THR A 817 8.87 -26.28 1.50
C THR A 817 10.14 -26.11 2.36
N PHE A 818 11.23 -25.73 1.73
CA PHE A 818 12.50 -25.46 2.42
C PHE A 818 12.39 -24.26 3.36
N ALA A 819 11.82 -23.14 2.88
CA ALA A 819 11.70 -21.92 3.67
C ALA A 819 10.83 -22.14 4.91
N ALA A 820 9.68 -22.80 4.77
CA ALA A 820 8.80 -23.13 5.89
C ALA A 820 9.49 -24.02 6.92
N ALA A 821 10.23 -25.06 6.47
CA ALA A 821 10.97 -25.92 7.38
C ALA A 821 12.11 -25.18 8.11
N LEU A 822 12.82 -24.30 7.40
CA LEU A 822 13.90 -23.50 7.97
C LEU A 822 13.36 -22.48 8.99
N SER A 823 12.26 -21.80 8.65
CA SER A 823 11.57 -20.85 9.53
C SER A 823 11.15 -21.50 10.85
N GLN A 824 10.58 -22.71 10.79
CA GLN A 824 10.15 -23.46 11.98
C GLN A 824 11.34 -23.96 12.83
N ALA A 825 12.47 -24.32 12.22
CA ALA A 825 13.65 -24.80 12.96
C ALA A 825 14.39 -23.68 13.67
N ILE A 826 14.37 -22.48 13.11
CA ILE A 826 15.13 -21.30 13.61
C ILE A 826 14.26 -20.42 14.49
N GLY A 827 12.97 -20.32 14.18
CA GLY A 827 12.02 -19.49 14.91
C GLY A 827 11.69 -20.02 16.32
N PRO A 828 10.84 -19.29 17.04
CA PRO A 828 10.34 -19.74 18.34
C PRO A 828 9.74 -21.14 18.28
N ILE A 829 9.94 -21.92 19.31
CA ILE A 829 9.30 -23.24 19.42
C ILE A 829 7.79 -23.04 19.61
N GLY A 830 7.02 -23.25 18.53
CA GLY A 830 5.58 -23.23 18.56
C GLY A 830 5.00 -24.60 18.94
N GLU A 831 4.07 -25.11 18.15
CA GLU A 831 3.43 -26.43 18.36
C GLU A 831 4.27 -27.61 17.81
N SER A 832 5.60 -27.48 17.81
CA SER A 832 6.49 -28.55 17.31
C SER A 832 6.30 -29.86 18.09
N ARG A 833 6.08 -30.96 17.37
CA ARG A 833 5.86 -32.29 17.99
C ARG A 833 7.15 -32.84 18.60
N TYR A 834 8.31 -32.47 18.08
CA TYR A 834 9.62 -32.88 18.55
C TYR A 834 10.52 -31.68 18.71
N VAL A 835 11.41 -31.75 19.67
CA VAL A 835 12.44 -30.76 19.93
C VAL A 835 13.81 -31.40 19.89
N ILE A 836 14.83 -30.64 19.45
CA ILE A 836 16.21 -31.12 19.34
C ILE A 836 17.16 -30.11 19.97
N PRO A 837 18.08 -30.54 20.85
CA PRO A 837 19.05 -29.65 21.44
C PRO A 837 20.22 -29.36 20.49
N ARG A 838 20.68 -28.11 20.50
CA ARG A 838 21.93 -27.69 19.86
C ARG A 838 23.01 -27.49 20.93
N SER A 839 24.01 -28.31 20.91
CA SER A 839 25.13 -28.24 21.85
C SER A 839 26.20 -27.30 21.30
N VAL A 840 26.75 -26.45 22.14
CA VAL A 840 27.90 -25.58 21.83
C VAL A 840 29.04 -25.90 22.80
N ASP A 841 30.20 -26.25 22.26
CA ASP A 841 31.40 -26.45 23.05
C ASP A 841 32.15 -25.11 23.19
N ASP A 842 32.25 -24.57 24.38
CA ASP A 842 33.06 -23.38 24.64
C ASP A 842 34.54 -23.80 24.90
N LEU A 843 35.41 -23.19 24.13
CA LEU A 843 36.86 -23.36 24.36
C LEU A 843 37.32 -22.26 25.30
N THR A 844 37.23 -22.50 26.60
CA THR A 844 37.76 -21.55 27.60
C THR A 844 39.27 -21.69 27.71
N ILE A 845 39.97 -20.57 27.59
CA ILE A 845 41.40 -20.49 27.87
C ILE A 845 41.55 -20.31 29.39
N PRO A 846 42.10 -21.29 30.09
CA PRO A 846 42.33 -21.13 31.54
C PRO A 846 43.15 -19.89 31.86
N SER A 847 42.74 -19.11 32.85
CA SER A 847 43.38 -17.83 33.22
C SER A 847 44.89 -17.95 33.54
N TRP A 848 45.34 -19.14 33.94
CA TRP A 848 46.75 -19.39 34.20
C TRP A 848 47.62 -19.46 32.94
N THR A 849 47.05 -19.54 31.74
CA THR A 849 47.78 -19.55 30.47
C THR A 849 48.09 -18.14 29.95
N ASN A 850 47.64 -17.08 30.63
CA ASN A 850 47.87 -15.68 30.20
C ASN A 850 49.34 -15.28 30.20
N TRP A 851 50.19 -16.04 30.87
CA TRP A 851 51.65 -15.84 30.92
C TRP A 851 52.41 -16.71 29.92
N ILE A 852 51.77 -17.59 29.18
CA ILE A 852 52.35 -18.45 28.16
C ILE A 852 52.18 -17.84 26.76
N PRO A 853 53.17 -17.94 25.84
CA PRO A 853 53.00 -17.46 24.48
C PRO A 853 51.73 -18.03 23.82
N LYS A 854 50.93 -17.16 23.19
CA LYS A 854 49.61 -17.49 22.61
C LYS A 854 49.60 -18.71 21.70
N VAL A 855 50.77 -19.07 21.09
CA VAL A 855 50.90 -20.25 20.21
C VAL A 855 50.88 -21.55 21.02
N ILE A 856 51.41 -21.54 22.24
CA ILE A 856 51.46 -22.72 23.11
C ILE A 856 50.18 -22.81 23.95
N GLY A 857 49.58 -21.68 24.33
CA GLY A 857 48.31 -21.62 25.06
C GLY A 857 47.14 -22.30 24.33
N ARG A 858 47.20 -22.36 22.97
CA ARG A 858 46.21 -23.07 22.17
C ARG A 858 46.07 -24.58 22.43
N PHE A 859 47.09 -25.22 23.02
CA PHE A 859 47.05 -26.64 23.35
C PHE A 859 46.38 -26.93 24.70
N PHE A 860 46.10 -25.93 25.50
CA PHE A 860 45.51 -26.08 26.85
C PHE A 860 44.07 -25.62 26.95
N HIS A 861 43.32 -25.69 25.87
CA HIS A 861 41.89 -25.36 25.89
C HIS A 861 41.13 -26.40 26.73
N LYS A 862 40.38 -25.91 27.72
CA LYS A 862 39.41 -26.72 28.45
C LYS A 862 38.09 -26.63 27.73
N LYS A 863 37.58 -27.77 27.31
CA LYS A 863 36.30 -27.91 26.64
C LYS A 863 35.20 -27.89 27.72
N GLU A 864 34.49 -26.77 27.87
CA GLU A 864 33.30 -26.66 28.71
C GLU A 864 32.08 -26.78 27.85
N ARG A 865 31.28 -27.80 28.14
CA ARG A 865 30.02 -28.00 27.43
C ARG A 865 29.00 -27.05 28.03
N ARG A 866 28.57 -26.04 27.27
CA ARG A 866 27.45 -25.20 27.68
C ARG A 866 26.14 -26.00 27.60
N GLN A 867 25.12 -25.57 28.37
CA GLN A 867 23.79 -26.16 28.27
C GLN A 867 23.22 -25.89 26.89
N PRO A 868 22.50 -26.86 26.28
CA PRO A 868 22.07 -26.76 24.90
C PRO A 868 20.92 -25.73 24.69
N THR A 869 20.94 -25.03 23.54
CA THR A 869 19.79 -24.31 23.02
C THR A 869 18.81 -25.33 22.47
N LEU A 870 17.51 -25.15 22.66
CA LEU A 870 16.48 -26.06 22.22
C LEU A 870 15.79 -25.52 20.94
N HIS A 871 15.68 -26.32 19.90
CA HIS A 871 15.06 -25.98 18.63
C HIS A 871 13.88 -26.90 18.30
N GLY A 872 12.89 -26.41 17.59
CA GLY A 872 11.79 -27.22 17.09
C GLY A 872 12.20 -28.07 15.87
N VAL A 873 11.69 -29.30 15.79
CA VAL A 873 11.77 -30.07 14.54
C VAL A 873 10.68 -29.59 13.60
N PRO A 874 11.01 -29.24 12.34
CA PRO A 874 10.01 -28.77 11.36
C PRO A 874 8.86 -29.75 11.21
N GLU A 875 7.64 -29.23 11.05
CA GLU A 875 6.42 -30.06 10.95
C GLU A 875 6.54 -31.11 9.84
N SER A 876 7.05 -30.71 8.66
CA SER A 876 7.24 -31.59 7.51
C SER A 876 8.14 -32.80 7.81
N LEU A 877 9.10 -32.62 8.75
CA LEU A 877 10.05 -33.65 9.20
C LEU A 877 9.68 -34.25 10.57
N GLY A 878 8.68 -33.69 11.25
CA GLY A 878 8.22 -34.09 12.60
C GLY A 878 6.98 -34.98 12.62
N ARG A 879 6.36 -35.28 11.46
CA ARG A 879 5.07 -36.01 11.38
C ARG A 879 5.18 -37.48 11.79
N LYS A 880 6.31 -38.13 11.46
CA LYS A 880 6.59 -39.55 11.75
C LYS A 880 7.97 -39.73 12.32
N ARG A 881 8.18 -40.70 13.19
CA ARG A 881 9.48 -40.99 13.83
C ARG A 881 10.60 -41.21 12.81
N GLU A 882 10.32 -41.90 11.74
CA GLU A 882 11.30 -42.16 10.66
C GLU A 882 11.83 -40.89 10.04
N LEU A 883 10.98 -39.88 9.84
CA LEU A 883 11.37 -38.57 9.32
C LEU A 883 12.22 -37.78 10.33
N VAL A 884 11.87 -37.90 11.61
CA VAL A 884 12.63 -37.28 12.72
C VAL A 884 14.03 -37.87 12.78
N ASP A 885 14.17 -39.18 12.61
CA ASP A 885 15.48 -39.89 12.64
C ASP A 885 16.37 -39.42 11.47
N VAL A 886 15.80 -39.21 10.29
CA VAL A 886 16.50 -38.62 9.13
C VAL A 886 16.93 -37.19 9.44
N TYR A 887 16.04 -36.35 10.00
CA TYR A 887 16.38 -34.99 10.37
C TYR A 887 17.47 -34.95 11.43
N GLN A 888 17.38 -35.77 12.47
CA GLN A 888 18.41 -35.90 13.54
C GLN A 888 19.76 -36.31 12.95
N LYS A 889 19.80 -37.25 11.99
CA LYS A 889 21.03 -37.66 11.30
C LYS A 889 21.71 -36.45 10.66
N TRP A 890 20.96 -35.65 9.88
CA TRP A 890 21.51 -34.50 9.18
C TRP A 890 21.80 -33.31 10.10
N TRP A 891 21.02 -33.15 11.16
CA TRP A 891 21.29 -32.20 12.23
C TRP A 891 22.64 -32.50 12.89
N ASN A 892 22.89 -33.75 13.25
CA ASN A 892 24.13 -34.18 13.84
C ASN A 892 25.34 -34.04 12.90
N THR A 893 25.11 -34.06 11.61
CA THR A 893 26.16 -33.90 10.60
C THR A 893 26.53 -32.44 10.39
N HIS A 894 25.55 -31.53 10.35
CA HIS A 894 25.76 -30.15 9.93
C HIS A 894 25.72 -29.14 11.08
N VAL A 895 24.95 -29.39 12.14
CA VAL A 895 24.71 -28.44 13.22
C VAL A 895 25.46 -28.82 14.49
N SER A 896 25.02 -29.83 15.22
CA SER A 896 25.66 -30.34 16.43
C SER A 896 25.09 -31.68 16.85
N PRO A 897 25.82 -32.51 17.63
CA PRO A 897 25.24 -33.70 18.24
C PRO A 897 24.03 -33.33 19.11
N GLY A 898 22.90 -33.99 18.87
CA GLY A 898 21.65 -33.84 19.61
C GLY A 898 20.69 -34.99 19.33
N GLU A 899 19.84 -35.33 20.28
CA GLU A 899 18.79 -36.32 20.16
C GLU A 899 17.43 -35.63 20.12
N ALA A 900 16.59 -35.97 19.14
CA ALA A 900 15.26 -35.45 19.02
C ALA A 900 14.29 -36.13 20.00
N VAL A 901 13.64 -35.33 20.85
CA VAL A 901 12.74 -35.78 21.91
C VAL A 901 11.31 -35.34 21.59
N PHE A 902 10.33 -36.23 21.85
CA PHE A 902 8.92 -35.88 21.70
C PHE A 902 8.52 -34.79 22.70
N ALA A 903 7.99 -33.68 22.22
CA ALA A 903 7.75 -32.48 23.02
C ALA A 903 6.73 -32.68 24.16
N LYS A 904 5.72 -33.53 23.94
CA LYS A 904 4.63 -33.79 24.89
C LYS A 904 4.86 -35.00 25.81
N ASN A 905 6.08 -35.53 25.94
CA ASN A 905 6.42 -36.50 26.99
C ASN A 905 7.11 -35.81 28.16
N SER A 906 7.21 -36.47 29.30
CA SER A 906 7.80 -35.92 30.53
C SER A 906 9.23 -35.38 30.35
N GLN A 907 10.02 -35.99 29.46
CA GLN A 907 11.38 -35.54 29.14
C GLN A 907 11.34 -34.27 28.26
N GLY A 908 10.50 -34.25 27.24
CA GLY A 908 10.37 -33.09 26.33
C GLY A 908 9.80 -31.87 27.06
N GLU A 909 8.74 -32.05 27.84
CA GLU A 909 8.16 -30.98 28.65
C GLU A 909 9.19 -30.38 29.62
N LYS A 910 9.96 -31.23 30.28
CA LYS A 910 11.03 -30.79 31.17
C LYS A 910 12.11 -29.99 30.41
N MET A 911 12.54 -30.50 29.25
CA MET A 911 13.52 -29.78 28.42
C MET A 911 13.00 -28.39 27.96
N ILE A 912 11.74 -28.29 27.58
CA ILE A 912 11.14 -27.01 27.17
C ILE A 912 11.05 -26.07 28.39
N GLN A 913 10.59 -26.57 29.54
CA GLN A 913 10.49 -25.76 30.76
C GLN A 913 11.86 -25.27 31.23
N ASP A 914 12.88 -26.13 31.21
CA ASP A 914 14.24 -25.76 31.52
C ASP A 914 14.79 -24.70 30.54
N ALA A 915 14.48 -24.84 29.25
CA ALA A 915 14.88 -23.89 28.21
C ALA A 915 14.19 -22.52 28.37
N ILE A 916 12.91 -22.49 28.75
CA ILE A 916 12.16 -21.26 29.08
C ILE A 916 12.80 -20.58 30.29
N THR A 917 12.99 -21.34 31.40
CA THR A 917 13.52 -20.81 32.66
C THR A 917 14.91 -20.23 32.50
N THR A 918 15.72 -20.86 31.63
CA THR A 918 17.13 -20.48 31.38
C THR A 918 17.29 -19.55 30.17
N GLN A 919 16.17 -19.07 29.54
CA GLN A 919 16.17 -18.21 28.36
C GLN A 919 17.00 -18.78 27.18
N ARG A 920 16.82 -20.07 26.90
CA ARG A 920 17.59 -20.80 25.86
C ARG A 920 16.69 -21.28 24.71
N LEU A 921 15.57 -20.61 24.52
CA LEU A 921 14.78 -20.75 23.31
C LEU A 921 15.34 -19.82 22.22
N PRO A 922 15.19 -20.18 20.95
CA PRO A 922 15.48 -19.24 19.86
C PRO A 922 14.60 -18.00 19.99
N ASN A 923 15.21 -16.83 19.90
CA ASN A 923 14.51 -15.54 19.91
C ASN A 923 14.77 -14.73 18.64
N ALA A 924 15.22 -15.39 17.57
CA ALA A 924 15.42 -14.76 16.29
C ALA A 924 14.09 -14.29 15.69
N THR A 925 14.09 -13.11 15.10
CA THR A 925 13.03 -12.69 14.21
C THR A 925 13.23 -13.37 12.86
N VAL A 926 12.20 -14.06 12.38
CA VAL A 926 12.24 -14.87 11.17
C VAL A 926 11.11 -14.47 10.25
N HIS A 927 11.43 -14.07 9.00
CA HIS A 927 10.46 -13.69 7.98
C HIS A 927 10.60 -14.55 6.74
N GLU A 928 9.49 -15.11 6.28
CA GLU A 928 9.41 -15.72 4.97
C GLU A 928 9.06 -14.65 3.94
N LYS A 929 9.81 -14.58 2.84
CA LYS A 929 9.65 -13.58 1.79
C LYS A 929 9.74 -14.19 0.40
N GLU A 930 9.16 -13.51 -0.58
CA GLU A 930 9.29 -13.84 -1.99
C GLU A 930 10.39 -12.97 -2.63
N ILE A 931 11.32 -13.62 -3.31
CA ILE A 931 12.42 -12.96 -4.02
C ILE A 931 12.61 -13.48 -5.43
N PHE A 932 13.10 -12.60 -6.33
CA PHE A 932 13.68 -12.96 -7.62
C PHE A 932 15.19 -12.83 -7.52
N ILE A 933 15.92 -13.78 -8.11
CA ILE A 933 17.38 -13.83 -8.09
C ILE A 933 17.95 -13.54 -9.48
#